data_75949ebef8c184d8b6b3bfbde8c70bbb
#
_entry.id   75949ebef8c184d8b6b3bfbde8c70bbb
#
_cell.length_a   1.000
_cell.length_b   1.000
_cell.length_c   1.000
_cell.angle_alpha   90.00
_cell.angle_beta   90.00
_cell.angle_gamma   90.00
#
_symmetry.space_group_name_H-M   'P 1'
#
loop_
_entity.id
_entity.type
_entity.pdbx_description
1 polymer ?
#
loop_
_entity_poly.entity_id
_entity_poly.type
_entity_poly.pdbx_seq_one_letter_code
_entity_poly.pdbx_strand_id
1 'polypeptide(L)'
;MLNPSESTHRTPLNRAILAGLAAGVAPAAATAQDAATSSSLEEVVVTATKRAESMQDIAVSVSAITGDGIDELGIDNFDDYVQYLPNVVFSGRGPGQAELYIRGASTEQSSITITSVQGVSPAVALYQDEQPVSFAGRNLDIYATDLERIEVLPGPQGTLYGASSQSGTVRLITNKPDHSGFDAGFDMRYSVTRGGEPSTAVEAMINIPATDDLAFRLAAFVDDAGGWIDNVPGTYAGDIEVINRNQISPAAHLCTGDPAVDDPIGGNCNGVRATMAVADNSDLVEDDFNEATYSGIRVGASWLISDEWDALVQFTSQTLDTEGVFEYDPNLPGEESVNRFRPTQNQDEFGLLNWTVNGRLAMLDVIYTGGYLDRDVYYTQDYTGYTNGGGYQAYYICTGGYSNYTECFDPTKQYLGNTTNERLTNELRASWDFDRGNLTVGMFLDDIDSTSDGQFQYFGAVEAGFNQASAPGTITNPPNQPPTPGNIVSIVDGVTDPFSRGPATTFVNSFSRDEEQIAFFGELEFDITDRLTATVGARYYDLDYALRGSTGSSFGCKGATEPCDGQAFDNRVTDRLRALGAYNESGDIADLVAFFGEGTAQTIVDSLNAGTFTLEGLGADGVINQSDTIFRGTLSYQLTDDILLFGAWSEGFRPQTSNRNAGQPAANQTGVYEGFLVPAVTRTDTLTNYEIGIKSDLADGRLRLNATAYRSDIEDLQSSRFDPSNVAFLVFVENIGDAEVTGVDADFSWLVTDNLVISGAAAWVDNELTSVNPQLDGVVVPVGSRLPYVPEFSGNLRARWDFPIDSFQANGYVRGGITYTGDSRALSTCNAYFIEDVTAQVFGTGTSLTIAEEGGFCGTPLTGDDLASVTDPSFVGVDANGDTRFKAARYVQEDYTILNAAVGLQKENWGVELFVNNLTDERAQLNVNAADYTPSVTTNRPRTFGVRVSYDY
;
A
#
# COMPACT_ATOMS: atom_id res chain seq x y z
N MET A 1 -5.33 8.82 -33.86
CA MET A 1 -4.05 8.65 -34.55
C MET A 1 -3.09 9.63 -33.89
N LEU A 2 -2.52 9.26 -32.81
CA LEU A 2 -1.37 9.90 -32.20
C LEU A 2 -0.24 8.88 -32.34
N ASN A 3 0.85 9.30 -32.90
CA ASN A 3 1.99 8.50 -33.27
C ASN A 3 2.74 8.07 -31.99
N PRO A 4 2.98 6.78 -31.73
CA PRO A 4 3.82 6.35 -30.63
C PRO A 4 5.28 6.32 -31.11
N SER A 5 5.94 7.42 -31.09
CA SER A 5 7.40 7.47 -31.20
C SER A 5 7.87 8.85 -30.78
N GLU A 6 8.09 8.95 -29.47
CA GLU A 6 9.05 9.83 -28.81
C GLU A 6 8.81 9.75 -27.29
N SER A 7 9.16 8.63 -26.68
CA SER A 7 9.23 8.50 -25.22
C SER A 7 10.61 8.96 -24.74
N THR A 8 10.81 10.26 -24.70
CA THR A 8 11.84 10.90 -23.88
C THR A 8 11.30 12.22 -23.35
N HIS A 9 10.22 12.15 -22.60
CA HIS A 9 9.85 13.24 -21.72
C HIS A 9 10.59 13.10 -20.39
N ARG A 10 11.92 13.32 -20.42
CA ARG A 10 12.60 13.77 -19.20
C ARG A 10 11.98 15.12 -18.86
N THR A 11 11.29 15.19 -17.73
CA THR A 11 10.63 16.41 -17.31
C THR A 11 11.62 17.58 -17.31
N PRO A 12 11.18 18.82 -17.59
CA PRO A 12 12.07 19.98 -17.55
C PRO A 12 12.80 20.13 -16.23
N LEU A 13 12.26 19.59 -15.15
CA LEU A 13 12.82 19.59 -13.80
C LEU A 13 14.10 18.74 -13.73
N ASN A 14 14.09 17.51 -14.27
CA ASN A 14 15.26 16.60 -14.26
C ASN A 14 16.46 17.23 -15.01
N ARG A 15 16.19 17.94 -16.11
CA ARG A 15 17.26 18.68 -16.83
C ARG A 15 17.78 19.89 -16.06
N ALA A 16 16.93 20.55 -15.27
CA ALA A 16 17.32 21.70 -14.46
C ALA A 16 18.14 21.27 -13.24
N ILE A 17 17.78 20.16 -12.61
CA ILE A 17 18.51 19.59 -11.46
C ILE A 17 19.91 19.15 -11.90
N LEU A 18 20.04 18.36 -12.97
CA LEU A 18 21.35 17.93 -13.51
C LEU A 18 22.24 19.09 -13.95
N ALA A 19 21.64 20.18 -14.46
CA ALA A 19 22.41 21.37 -14.84
C ALA A 19 22.80 22.24 -13.64
N GLY A 20 22.01 22.22 -12.56
CA GLY A 20 22.27 22.95 -11.32
C GLY A 20 23.40 22.30 -10.50
N LEU A 21 23.40 20.97 -10.40
CA LEU A 21 24.40 20.20 -9.67
C LEU A 21 25.81 20.29 -10.29
N ALA A 22 25.92 20.50 -11.60
CA ALA A 22 27.21 20.61 -12.30
C ALA A 22 27.91 22.01 -12.15
N ALA A 23 27.27 23.00 -11.53
CA ALA A 23 27.73 24.39 -11.61
C ALA A 23 28.42 24.95 -10.34
N GLY A 24 28.52 24.19 -9.23
CA GLY A 24 28.83 24.83 -7.96
C GLY A 24 29.83 24.16 -7.02
N VAL A 25 31.10 23.94 -7.37
CA VAL A 25 32.09 23.62 -6.31
C VAL A 25 33.41 24.35 -6.59
N ALA A 26 33.69 25.42 -5.85
CA ALA A 26 35.01 25.98 -5.70
C ALA A 26 35.53 25.67 -4.29
N PRO A 27 36.70 25.04 -4.12
CA PRO A 27 37.14 24.55 -2.80
C PRO A 27 37.68 25.70 -1.95
N ALA A 28 37.16 25.78 -0.73
CA ALA A 28 37.78 26.49 0.38
C ALA A 28 38.31 25.46 1.38
N ALA A 29 39.54 25.58 1.77
CA ALA A 29 40.21 24.62 2.66
C ALA A 29 39.73 24.81 4.11
N ALA A 30 39.10 23.83 4.70
CA ALA A 30 38.78 23.71 6.11
C ALA A 30 39.70 22.67 6.78
N THR A 31 39.95 22.85 8.04
CA THR A 31 40.87 22.00 8.86
C THR A 31 40.04 20.84 9.45
N ALA A 32 40.49 19.64 9.17
CA ALA A 32 39.90 18.40 9.73
C ALA A 32 39.89 18.41 11.26
N GLN A 33 38.74 18.08 11.83
CA GLN A 33 38.60 17.81 13.27
C GLN A 33 38.74 16.28 13.45
N ASP A 34 39.66 15.88 14.33
CA ASP A 34 39.90 14.47 14.67
C ASP A 34 38.60 13.85 15.20
N ALA A 35 38.08 12.87 14.49
CA ALA A 35 37.01 12.00 15.01
C ALA A 35 37.56 11.25 16.25
N ALA A 36 37.04 11.60 17.40
CA ALA A 36 37.33 10.87 18.64
C ALA A 36 36.63 9.50 18.51
N THR A 37 37.40 8.42 18.55
CA THR A 37 36.87 7.05 18.70
C THR A 37 36.02 6.99 19.96
N SER A 38 34.70 6.91 19.81
CA SER A 38 33.76 6.77 20.93
C SER A 38 33.98 5.42 21.59
N SER A 39 34.15 5.42 22.92
CA SER A 39 34.26 4.18 23.70
C SER A 39 32.92 3.50 24.00
N SER A 40 31.83 4.10 23.59
CA SER A 40 30.43 3.65 23.77
C SER A 40 29.63 3.84 22.50
N LEU A 41 28.51 3.15 22.40
CA LEU A 41 27.51 3.36 21.34
C LEU A 41 26.94 4.78 21.46
N GLU A 42 26.57 5.34 20.31
CA GLU A 42 25.92 6.64 20.22
C GLU A 42 24.54 6.61 20.87
N GLU A 43 24.17 7.70 21.53
CA GLU A 43 22.84 7.89 22.07
C GLU A 43 21.88 8.24 20.91
N VAL A 44 20.80 7.47 20.77
CA VAL A 44 19.77 7.73 19.75
C VAL A 44 18.62 8.51 20.40
N VAL A 45 18.43 9.75 19.95
CA VAL A 45 17.30 10.58 20.36
C VAL A 45 16.15 10.35 19.39
N VAL A 46 14.97 10.12 19.91
CA VAL A 46 13.74 9.92 19.13
C VAL A 46 12.65 10.93 19.52
N THR A 47 11.66 11.08 18.67
CA THR A 47 10.51 11.96 18.94
C THR A 47 9.18 11.19 18.97
N ALA A 48 9.27 9.93 19.37
CA ALA A 48 8.17 8.97 19.43
C ALA A 48 7.03 9.40 20.36
N THR A 49 7.34 10.09 21.43
CA THR A 49 6.39 10.64 22.43
C THR A 49 5.94 12.08 22.13
N LYS A 50 6.20 12.57 20.89
CA LYS A 50 6.03 13.99 20.51
C LYS A 50 6.98 14.94 21.28
N ARG A 51 8.06 14.40 21.89
CA ARG A 51 9.14 15.10 22.58
C ARG A 51 10.47 14.46 22.20
N ALA A 52 11.54 15.23 22.20
CA ALA A 52 12.88 14.71 21.96
C ALA A 52 13.41 14.04 23.24
N GLU A 53 13.55 12.73 23.22
CA GLU A 53 13.96 11.92 24.39
C GLU A 53 14.91 10.81 23.94
N SER A 54 15.77 10.34 24.85
CA SER A 54 16.61 9.16 24.56
C SER A 54 15.76 7.93 24.29
N MET A 55 16.07 7.19 23.24
CA MET A 55 15.38 5.95 22.91
C MET A 55 15.42 4.94 24.09
N GLN A 56 16.45 4.96 24.92
CA GLN A 56 16.60 4.06 26.05
C GLN A 56 15.77 4.46 27.28
N ASP A 57 15.36 5.73 27.37
CA ASP A 57 14.65 6.26 28.53
C ASP A 57 13.13 6.20 28.39
N ILE A 58 12.64 6.10 27.14
CA ILE A 58 11.18 6.04 26.88
C ILE A 58 10.62 4.62 27.06
N ALA A 59 9.47 4.53 27.71
CA ALA A 59 8.78 3.26 28.01
C ALA A 59 7.85 2.83 26.85
N VAL A 60 8.36 2.84 25.63
CA VAL A 60 7.67 2.47 24.40
C VAL A 60 8.63 1.65 23.54
N SER A 61 8.10 0.62 22.87
CA SER A 61 8.86 -0.07 21.82
C SER A 61 9.11 0.90 20.68
N VAL A 62 10.36 1.05 20.27
CA VAL A 62 10.76 1.90 19.13
C VAL A 62 12.03 1.36 18.52
N SER A 63 12.08 1.33 17.20
CA SER A 63 13.29 1.07 16.43
C SER A 63 13.65 2.33 15.65
N ALA A 64 14.93 2.64 15.56
CA ALA A 64 15.39 3.78 14.78
C ALA A 64 16.60 3.41 13.91
N ILE A 65 16.59 3.87 12.66
CA ILE A 65 17.73 3.84 11.75
C ILE A 65 18.20 5.29 11.62
N THR A 66 19.39 5.59 12.10
CA THR A 66 19.99 6.95 12.03
C THR A 66 20.38 7.32 10.61
N GLY A 67 20.63 8.60 10.34
CA GLY A 67 21.13 9.08 9.03
C GLY A 67 22.39 8.34 8.59
N ASP A 68 23.38 8.20 9.48
CA ASP A 68 24.57 7.38 9.20
C ASP A 68 24.21 5.91 8.90
N GLY A 69 23.20 5.37 9.57
CA GLY A 69 22.69 4.02 9.32
C GLY A 69 22.00 3.91 7.96
N ILE A 70 21.25 4.92 7.52
CA ILE A 70 20.62 5.01 6.21
C ILE A 70 21.70 4.97 5.12
N ASP A 71 22.70 5.83 5.25
CA ASP A 71 23.85 5.89 4.35
C ASP A 71 24.67 4.59 4.33
N GLU A 72 24.94 4.04 5.51
CA GLU A 72 25.68 2.79 5.65
C GLU A 72 24.96 1.60 5.01
N LEU A 73 23.65 1.55 5.12
CA LEU A 73 22.84 0.46 4.57
C LEU A 73 22.55 0.64 3.08
N GLY A 74 22.70 1.86 2.56
CA GLY A 74 22.31 2.21 1.19
C GLY A 74 20.80 2.17 1.03
N ILE A 75 20.08 2.75 1.99
CA ILE A 75 18.64 2.87 2.00
C ILE A 75 18.24 4.08 1.16
N ASP A 76 17.53 3.86 0.08
CA ASP A 76 17.10 4.89 -0.84
C ASP A 76 15.59 5.10 -0.85
N ASN A 77 14.85 4.02 -0.69
CA ASN A 77 13.40 4.00 -0.82
C ASN A 77 12.76 3.10 0.24
N PHE A 78 11.45 2.96 0.11
CA PHE A 78 10.61 2.17 1.00
C PHE A 78 11.05 0.70 1.11
N ASP A 79 11.30 0.03 0.00
CA ASP A 79 11.64 -1.39 -0.04
C ASP A 79 12.98 -1.67 0.67
N ASP A 80 13.89 -0.69 0.65
CA ASP A 80 15.19 -0.82 1.26
C ASP A 80 15.12 -0.77 2.79
N TYR A 81 14.36 0.16 3.39
CA TYR A 81 14.36 0.25 4.85
C TYR A 81 13.53 -0.85 5.53
N VAL A 82 12.48 -1.35 4.87
CA VAL A 82 11.61 -2.40 5.43
C VAL A 82 12.40 -3.70 5.69
N GLN A 83 13.34 -4.07 4.83
CA GLN A 83 14.14 -5.28 5.00
C GLN A 83 15.02 -5.28 6.27
N TYR A 84 15.28 -4.09 6.86
CA TYR A 84 16.05 -3.96 8.11
C TYR A 84 15.16 -3.86 9.35
N LEU A 85 13.86 -3.89 9.20
CA LEU A 85 12.83 -3.75 10.24
C LEU A 85 11.99 -5.04 10.32
N PRO A 86 12.45 -6.08 11.04
CA PRO A 86 11.84 -7.41 10.97
C PRO A 86 10.41 -7.50 11.50
N ASN A 87 9.92 -6.50 12.23
CA ASN A 87 8.54 -6.38 12.67
C ASN A 87 7.64 -5.59 11.70
N VAL A 88 8.22 -5.13 10.58
CA VAL A 88 7.51 -4.44 9.49
C VAL A 88 7.49 -5.34 8.27
N VAL A 89 6.36 -5.53 7.68
CA VAL A 89 6.18 -6.22 6.40
C VAL A 89 5.38 -5.33 5.45
N PHE A 90 5.49 -5.57 4.17
CA PHE A 90 4.71 -4.86 3.18
C PHE A 90 4.10 -5.82 2.16
N SER A 91 3.06 -5.37 1.51
CA SER A 91 2.51 -5.99 0.31
C SER A 91 2.45 -4.94 -0.79
N GLY A 92 2.95 -5.26 -1.97
CA GLY A 92 3.02 -4.30 -3.06
C GLY A 92 3.30 -4.95 -4.41
N ARG A 93 3.10 -4.17 -5.47
CA ARG A 93 3.34 -4.57 -6.87
C ARG A 93 4.51 -3.82 -7.51
N GLY A 94 5.26 -3.07 -6.70
CA GLY A 94 6.37 -2.26 -7.14
C GLY A 94 6.37 -0.88 -6.47
N PRO A 95 7.29 0.00 -6.85
CA PRO A 95 7.46 1.32 -6.28
C PRO A 95 6.17 2.14 -6.29
N GLY A 96 5.87 2.81 -5.17
CA GLY A 96 4.67 3.63 -4.99
C GLY A 96 3.34 2.84 -4.93
N GLN A 97 3.40 1.52 -4.83
CA GLN A 97 2.22 0.64 -4.85
C GLN A 97 2.18 -0.33 -3.66
N ALA A 98 2.73 0.05 -2.53
CA ALA A 98 2.84 -0.80 -1.35
C ALA A 98 1.97 -0.32 -0.18
N GLU A 99 1.55 -1.27 0.64
CA GLU A 99 0.92 -1.07 1.94
C GLU A 99 1.80 -1.66 3.03
N LEU A 100 1.88 -0.95 4.17
CA LEU A 100 2.68 -1.35 5.35
C LEU A 100 1.84 -2.06 6.39
N TYR A 101 2.45 -3.04 7.02
CA TYR A 101 1.89 -3.74 8.17
C TYR A 101 2.96 -3.88 9.27
N ILE A 102 2.57 -3.72 10.52
CA ILE A 102 3.47 -3.84 11.68
C ILE A 102 2.95 -4.93 12.59
N ARG A 103 3.86 -5.76 13.14
CA ARG A 103 3.56 -6.82 14.11
C ARG A 103 2.46 -7.77 13.66
N GLY A 104 2.36 -8.03 12.36
CA GLY A 104 1.45 -9.01 11.83
C GLY A 104 -0.03 -8.64 11.78
N ALA A 105 -0.40 -7.39 12.08
CA ALA A 105 -1.77 -6.89 11.87
C ALA A 105 -1.97 -6.53 10.40
N SER A 106 -2.11 -7.54 9.56
CA SER A 106 -2.21 -7.40 8.11
C SER A 106 -3.57 -7.79 7.56
N THR A 107 -3.89 -7.26 6.40
CA THR A 107 -5.10 -7.58 5.63
C THR A 107 -4.76 -7.80 4.17
N GLU A 108 -5.64 -8.38 3.40
CA GLU A 108 -5.42 -8.54 1.96
C GLU A 108 -5.30 -7.18 1.28
N GLN A 109 -4.30 -7.04 0.42
CA GLN A 109 -4.09 -5.82 -0.36
C GLN A 109 -5.29 -5.57 -1.27
N SER A 110 -5.76 -4.35 -1.27
CA SER A 110 -6.82 -3.94 -2.19
C SER A 110 -6.31 -3.93 -3.64
N SER A 111 -7.20 -4.20 -4.60
CA SER A 111 -6.84 -4.13 -6.02
C SER A 111 -6.48 -2.71 -6.43
N ILE A 112 -5.41 -2.53 -7.19
CA ILE A 112 -4.93 -1.23 -7.68
C ILE A 112 -6.00 -0.42 -8.43
N THR A 113 -6.92 -1.09 -9.09
CA THR A 113 -7.97 -0.45 -9.90
C THR A 113 -9.10 0.20 -9.10
N ILE A 114 -9.10 0.02 -7.77
CA ILE A 114 -10.25 0.43 -6.94
C ILE A 114 -9.78 1.16 -5.67
N THR A 115 -8.51 1.13 -5.38
CA THR A 115 -7.96 1.23 -4.04
C THR A 115 -7.97 2.58 -3.39
N SER A 116 -7.66 3.63 -4.12
CA SER A 116 -7.24 4.87 -3.48
C SER A 116 -8.38 5.65 -2.82
N VAL A 117 -9.61 5.42 -3.24
CA VAL A 117 -10.77 6.15 -2.68
C VAL A 117 -11.73 5.23 -1.94
N GLN A 118 -11.73 3.93 -2.26
CA GLN A 118 -12.63 2.94 -1.64
C GLN A 118 -11.91 1.95 -0.72
N GLY A 119 -10.60 2.08 -0.58
CA GLY A 119 -9.79 1.22 0.27
C GLY A 119 -10.06 1.41 1.76
N VAL A 120 -9.62 0.43 2.54
CA VAL A 120 -9.56 0.53 4.00
C VAL A 120 -8.52 1.59 4.37
N SER A 121 -8.78 2.35 5.42
CA SER A 121 -7.77 3.26 5.96
C SER A 121 -6.54 2.47 6.42
N PRO A 122 -5.31 2.99 6.23
CA PRO A 122 -4.09 2.29 6.63
C PRO A 122 -4.11 1.91 8.12
N ALA A 123 -3.58 0.73 8.46
CA ALA A 123 -3.37 0.33 9.84
C ALA A 123 -2.08 0.92 10.42
N VAL A 124 -1.15 1.33 9.55
CA VAL A 124 0.13 1.97 9.90
C VAL A 124 0.14 3.39 9.38
N ALA A 125 0.38 4.35 10.27
CA ALA A 125 0.56 5.73 9.87
C ALA A 125 1.97 5.95 9.31
N LEU A 126 2.07 6.68 8.21
CA LEU A 126 3.32 7.17 7.66
C LEU A 126 3.39 8.69 7.86
N TYR A 127 4.51 9.15 8.41
CA TYR A 127 4.77 10.57 8.66
C TYR A 127 6.06 11.02 7.99
N GLN A 128 6.03 12.23 7.43
CA GLN A 128 7.24 13.01 7.18
C GLN A 128 7.30 14.13 8.20
N ASP A 129 8.32 14.09 9.08
CA ASP A 129 8.42 14.99 10.24
C ASP A 129 7.17 14.91 11.14
N GLU A 130 6.43 16.01 11.28
CA GLU A 130 5.20 16.08 12.07
C GLU A 130 3.92 15.89 11.22
N GLN A 131 4.05 15.67 9.89
CA GLN A 131 2.91 15.62 8.98
C GLN A 131 2.55 14.19 8.59
N PRO A 132 1.29 13.76 8.78
CA PRO A 132 0.81 12.49 8.25
C PRO A 132 0.70 12.55 6.74
N VAL A 133 1.24 11.51 6.07
CA VAL A 133 1.27 11.40 4.61
C VAL A 133 0.63 10.09 4.11
N SER A 134 -0.10 9.39 4.98
CA SER A 134 -0.82 8.17 4.65
C SER A 134 -2.16 8.48 3.97
N PHE A 135 -2.50 7.70 2.95
CA PHE A 135 -3.81 7.69 2.31
C PHE A 135 -4.32 6.25 2.19
N ALA A 136 -5.63 6.09 2.02
CA ALA A 136 -6.21 4.77 1.77
C ALA A 136 -5.63 4.16 0.49
N GLY A 137 -5.28 2.88 0.55
CA GLY A 137 -4.94 2.05 -0.60
C GLY A 137 -3.51 2.10 -1.10
N ARG A 138 -2.74 3.16 -0.84
CA ARG A 138 -1.32 3.26 -1.22
C ARG A 138 -0.57 4.20 -0.30
N ASN A 139 0.46 3.72 0.35
CA ASN A 139 1.39 4.58 1.04
C ASN A 139 2.20 5.43 0.04
N LEU A 140 2.58 6.61 0.49
CA LEU A 140 3.50 7.45 -0.25
C LEU A 140 4.90 6.85 -0.17
N ASP A 141 5.55 6.66 -1.30
CA ASP A 141 6.93 6.16 -1.38
C ASP A 141 7.89 7.35 -1.40
N ILE A 142 8.40 7.70 -0.23
CA ILE A 142 9.27 8.86 -0.04
C ILE A 142 10.73 8.42 -0.16
N TYR A 143 11.46 9.04 -1.07
CA TYR A 143 12.89 8.82 -1.25
C TYR A 143 13.69 9.30 -0.02
N ALA A 144 14.60 8.45 0.46
CA ALA A 144 15.24 8.59 1.78
C ALA A 144 16.47 9.52 1.79
N THR A 145 16.47 10.58 0.97
CA THR A 145 17.60 11.53 0.92
C THR A 145 17.61 12.49 2.09
N ASP A 146 18.78 12.80 2.64
CA ASP A 146 19.02 13.81 3.67
C ASP A 146 18.07 13.65 4.88
N LEU A 147 17.89 12.42 5.35
CA LEU A 147 17.14 12.10 6.56
C LEU A 147 18.05 12.11 7.79
N GLU A 148 17.53 12.61 8.89
CA GLU A 148 18.17 12.49 10.20
C GLU A 148 18.04 11.07 10.74
N ARG A 149 16.84 10.47 10.55
CA ARG A 149 16.53 9.10 10.95
C ARG A 149 15.18 8.63 10.44
N ILE A 150 14.98 7.31 10.47
CA ILE A 150 13.68 6.64 10.30
C ILE A 150 13.31 6.05 11.66
N GLU A 151 12.14 6.43 12.20
CA GLU A 151 11.60 5.89 13.45
C GLU A 151 10.43 4.94 13.15
N VAL A 152 10.40 3.77 13.78
CA VAL A 152 9.29 2.85 13.75
C VAL A 152 8.78 2.62 15.16
N LEU A 153 7.50 2.88 15.37
CA LEU A 153 6.78 2.75 16.62
C LEU A 153 5.77 1.60 16.48
N PRO A 154 6.13 0.38 16.85
CA PRO A 154 5.22 -0.75 16.78
C PRO A 154 4.12 -0.67 17.85
N GLY A 155 2.96 -1.24 17.53
CA GLY A 155 1.78 -1.19 18.40
C GLY A 155 1.01 0.13 18.28
N PRO A 156 -0.21 0.18 18.85
CA PRO A 156 -1.10 1.34 18.70
C PRO A 156 -0.48 2.65 19.19
N GLN A 157 -0.45 3.64 18.32
CA GLN A 157 -0.02 5.00 18.62
C GLN A 157 -1.17 6.02 18.48
N GLY A 158 -2.40 5.54 18.42
CA GLY A 158 -3.58 6.35 18.12
C GLY A 158 -3.79 7.53 19.07
N THR A 159 -3.37 7.45 20.34
CA THR A 159 -3.51 8.54 21.31
C THR A 159 -2.73 9.81 20.91
N LEU A 160 -1.56 9.67 20.30
CA LEU A 160 -0.73 10.79 19.86
C LEU A 160 -0.79 11.04 18.36
N TYR A 161 -0.97 9.98 17.54
CA TYR A 161 -0.86 10.03 16.07
C TYR A 161 -2.21 9.84 15.34
N GLY A 162 -3.26 9.38 16.01
CA GLY A 162 -4.62 9.34 15.46
C GLY A 162 -4.99 8.05 14.73
N ALA A 163 -6.00 8.14 13.85
CA ALA A 163 -6.73 6.99 13.32
C ALA A 163 -5.88 5.98 12.53
N SER A 164 -4.98 6.44 11.69
CA SER A 164 -4.15 5.55 10.87
C SER A 164 -2.99 4.90 11.62
N SER A 165 -2.91 5.05 12.96
CA SER A 165 -1.85 4.48 13.80
C SER A 165 -2.36 3.29 14.62
N GLN A 166 -3.20 2.44 14.03
CA GLN A 166 -3.81 1.29 14.71
C GLN A 166 -2.77 0.25 15.14
N SER A 167 -1.88 -0.17 14.22
CA SER A 167 -0.86 -1.18 14.49
C SER A 167 0.55 -0.60 14.62
N GLY A 168 0.73 0.68 14.33
CA GLY A 168 2.00 1.38 14.47
C GLY A 168 2.12 2.64 13.64
N THR A 169 3.30 3.24 13.72
CA THR A 169 3.66 4.46 12.99
C THR A 169 5.08 4.34 12.47
N VAL A 170 5.30 4.75 11.22
CA VAL A 170 6.61 4.94 10.60
C VAL A 170 6.81 6.44 10.39
N ARG A 171 7.96 6.98 10.80
CA ARG A 171 8.28 8.40 10.69
C ARG A 171 9.63 8.60 9.99
N LEU A 172 9.62 9.39 8.95
CA LEU A 172 10.79 9.83 8.22
C LEU A 172 11.13 11.24 8.72
N ILE A 173 12.19 11.36 9.50
CA ILE A 173 12.62 12.63 10.10
C ILE A 173 13.71 13.23 9.23
N THR A 174 13.44 14.40 8.64
CA THR A 174 14.37 15.07 7.74
C THR A 174 15.40 15.90 8.52
N ASN A 175 16.59 16.07 7.97
CA ASN A 175 17.55 17.04 8.49
C ASN A 175 16.99 18.46 8.37
N LYS A 176 17.19 19.27 9.41
CA LYS A 176 16.71 20.66 9.48
C LYS A 176 17.84 21.65 9.13
N PRO A 177 17.50 22.90 8.68
CA PRO A 177 18.50 23.94 8.53
C PRO A 177 19.28 24.19 9.82
N ASP A 178 20.60 24.08 9.77
CA ASP A 178 21.51 24.25 10.89
C ASP A 178 22.12 25.65 10.89
N HIS A 179 22.05 26.30 12.05
CA HIS A 179 22.61 27.65 12.27
C HIS A 179 24.11 27.63 12.64
N SER A 180 24.69 26.46 12.93
CA SER A 180 26.05 26.33 13.45
C SER A 180 27.11 26.55 12.36
N GLY A 181 26.86 26.21 11.12
CA GLY A 181 27.84 26.30 10.06
C GLY A 181 27.32 26.03 8.64
N PHE A 182 28.13 26.40 7.69
CA PHE A 182 27.94 25.98 6.31
C PHE A 182 28.30 24.51 6.18
N ASP A 183 27.45 23.75 5.50
CA ASP A 183 27.63 22.35 5.23
C ASP A 183 27.15 22.03 3.79
N ALA A 184 27.81 21.10 3.10
CA ALA A 184 27.42 20.69 1.77
C ALA A 184 27.94 19.28 1.46
N GLY A 185 27.09 18.45 0.89
CA GLY A 185 27.44 17.09 0.52
C GLY A 185 26.89 16.67 -0.83
N PHE A 186 27.50 15.68 -1.41
CA PHE A 186 26.89 14.97 -2.52
C PHE A 186 27.23 13.48 -2.46
N ASP A 187 26.33 12.68 -2.99
CA ASP A 187 26.51 11.26 -3.19
C ASP A 187 26.22 10.90 -4.65
N MET A 188 27.04 10.04 -5.21
CA MET A 188 26.84 9.49 -6.57
C MET A 188 26.99 7.99 -6.54
N ARG A 189 26.02 7.29 -7.09
CA ARG A 189 26.01 5.84 -7.18
C ARG A 189 25.85 5.40 -8.63
N TYR A 190 26.61 4.38 -9.00
CA TYR A 190 26.45 3.65 -10.26
C TYR A 190 26.45 2.17 -9.95
N SER A 191 25.45 1.47 -10.46
CA SER A 191 25.33 0.03 -10.23
C SER A 191 24.89 -0.72 -11.49
N VAL A 192 25.13 -2.03 -11.48
CA VAL A 192 24.74 -2.96 -12.56
C VAL A 192 24.08 -4.16 -11.94
N THR A 193 22.84 -4.38 -12.32
CA THR A 193 22.04 -5.53 -11.90
C THR A 193 22.29 -6.71 -12.83
N ARG A 194 22.33 -7.92 -12.28
CA ARG A 194 22.45 -9.14 -13.08
C ARG A 194 21.23 -9.31 -13.98
N GLY A 195 21.44 -9.41 -15.30
CA GLY A 195 20.35 -9.54 -16.27
C GLY A 195 19.57 -8.25 -16.50
N GLY A 196 20.02 -7.12 -15.95
CA GLY A 196 19.30 -5.87 -16.03
C GLY A 196 20.15 -4.69 -16.52
N GLU A 197 19.52 -3.54 -16.66
CA GLU A 197 20.16 -2.29 -17.05
C GLU A 197 20.94 -1.65 -15.89
N PRO A 198 21.92 -0.77 -16.21
CA PRO A 198 22.62 0.01 -15.20
C PRO A 198 21.70 1.02 -14.51
N SER A 199 21.94 1.23 -13.22
CA SER A 199 21.26 2.27 -12.43
C SER A 199 22.22 3.38 -12.04
N THR A 200 21.71 4.61 -11.92
CA THR A 200 22.49 5.78 -11.49
C THR A 200 21.71 6.63 -10.52
N ALA A 201 22.31 6.99 -9.38
CA ALA A 201 21.74 7.93 -8.43
C ALA A 201 22.69 9.10 -8.18
N VAL A 202 22.13 10.27 -7.96
CA VAL A 202 22.85 11.49 -7.55
C VAL A 202 22.02 12.21 -6.52
N GLU A 203 22.62 12.46 -5.37
CA GLU A 203 22.04 13.23 -4.28
C GLU A 203 22.96 14.38 -3.94
N ALA A 204 22.41 15.49 -3.51
CA ALA A 204 23.18 16.63 -3.04
C ALA A 204 22.42 17.42 -1.99
N MET A 205 23.16 17.92 -1.00
CA MET A 205 22.59 18.80 -0.01
C MET A 205 23.48 20.03 0.21
N ILE A 206 22.89 21.13 0.67
CA ILE A 206 23.59 22.33 1.10
C ILE A 206 22.84 22.98 2.26
N ASN A 207 23.59 23.31 3.31
CA ASN A 207 23.12 24.06 4.46
C ASN A 207 23.81 25.43 4.49
N ILE A 208 23.05 26.52 4.63
CA ILE A 208 23.54 27.89 4.57
C ILE A 208 23.01 28.67 5.78
N PRO A 209 23.79 28.90 6.83
CA PRO A 209 23.45 29.87 7.85
C PRO A 209 23.63 31.28 7.30
N ALA A 210 22.52 31.88 6.83
CA ALA A 210 22.55 33.19 6.17
C ALA A 210 22.81 34.33 7.15
N THR A 211 22.32 34.19 8.37
CA THR A 211 22.59 35.05 9.54
C THR A 211 22.62 34.19 10.80
N ASP A 212 22.96 34.78 11.94
CA ASP A 212 22.92 34.08 13.24
C ASP A 212 21.52 33.54 13.55
N ASP A 213 20.46 34.17 12.99
CA ASP A 213 19.06 33.85 13.28
C ASP A 213 18.33 33.16 12.11
N LEU A 214 18.94 33.02 10.93
CA LEU A 214 18.29 32.50 9.73
C LEU A 214 19.21 31.53 9.00
N ALA A 215 18.75 30.29 8.86
CA ALA A 215 19.42 29.24 8.11
C ALA A 215 18.50 28.64 7.03
N PHE A 216 19.10 28.17 5.95
CA PHE A 216 18.45 27.47 4.87
C PHE A 216 19.12 26.12 4.63
N ARG A 217 18.33 25.11 4.30
CA ARG A 217 18.81 23.81 3.84
C ARG A 217 18.09 23.43 2.54
N LEU A 218 18.84 22.88 1.60
CA LEU A 218 18.35 22.36 0.35
C LEU A 218 18.91 20.98 0.15
N ALA A 219 18.05 20.01 -0.17
CA ALA A 219 18.43 18.69 -0.66
C ALA A 219 17.77 18.43 -2.00
N ALA A 220 18.44 17.73 -2.91
CA ALA A 220 17.93 17.37 -4.22
C ALA A 220 18.48 16.01 -4.65
N PHE A 221 17.70 15.24 -5.36
CA PHE A 221 18.06 13.91 -5.81
C PHE A 221 17.47 13.54 -7.15
N VAL A 222 18.15 12.64 -7.83
CA VAL A 222 17.65 11.87 -8.98
C VAL A 222 18.23 10.47 -8.87
N ASP A 223 17.35 9.47 -8.84
CA ASP A 223 17.71 8.06 -8.91
C ASP A 223 17.02 7.44 -10.12
N ASP A 224 17.81 6.94 -11.05
CA ASP A 224 17.39 6.31 -12.30
C ASP A 224 17.72 4.81 -12.17
N ALA A 225 16.75 4.05 -11.69
CA ALA A 225 16.86 2.62 -11.39
C ALA A 225 16.47 1.80 -12.62
N GLY A 226 17.48 1.27 -13.35
CA GLY A 226 17.28 0.46 -14.56
C GLY A 226 16.47 -0.82 -14.29
N GLY A 227 15.79 -1.29 -15.30
CA GLY A 227 14.94 -2.48 -15.26
C GLY A 227 15.71 -3.81 -15.15
N TRP A 228 14.97 -4.90 -14.96
CA TRP A 228 15.52 -6.27 -14.94
C TRP A 228 14.48 -7.35 -15.26
N ILE A 229 13.24 -6.97 -15.59
CA ILE A 229 12.16 -7.88 -15.98
C ILE A 229 11.91 -7.72 -17.47
N ASP A 230 11.93 -8.83 -18.22
CA ASP A 230 11.76 -8.81 -19.66
C ASP A 230 10.30 -8.93 -20.07
N ASN A 231 9.83 -8.09 -20.99
CA ASN A 231 8.55 -8.32 -21.67
C ASN A 231 8.78 -9.17 -22.92
N VAL A 232 8.56 -10.48 -22.77
CA VAL A 232 8.89 -11.45 -23.83
C VAL A 232 7.79 -11.54 -24.90
N PRO A 233 8.14 -11.97 -26.16
CA PRO A 233 7.16 -12.15 -27.22
C PRO A 233 6.05 -13.12 -26.85
N GLY A 234 4.80 -12.73 -27.11
CA GLY A 234 3.66 -13.59 -26.88
C GLY A 234 2.45 -13.23 -27.73
N THR A 235 1.47 -14.10 -27.68
CA THR A 235 0.18 -13.90 -28.35
C THR A 235 -0.96 -14.17 -27.40
N TYR A 236 -2.04 -13.41 -27.55
CA TYR A 236 -3.25 -13.55 -26.77
C TYR A 236 -4.48 -13.55 -27.68
N ALA A 237 -5.26 -14.60 -27.61
CA ALA A 237 -6.47 -14.76 -28.44
C ALA A 237 -7.77 -14.56 -27.66
N GLY A 238 -7.67 -14.27 -26.37
CA GLY A 238 -8.78 -14.46 -25.46
C GLY A 238 -9.03 -15.96 -25.23
N ASP A 239 -9.40 -16.32 -24.01
CA ASP A 239 -9.71 -17.70 -23.71
C ASP A 239 -11.11 -18.04 -24.23
N ILE A 240 -11.19 -18.70 -25.37
CA ILE A 240 -12.45 -19.17 -25.95
C ILE A 240 -13.17 -20.12 -24.99
N GLU A 241 -12.46 -20.94 -24.24
CA GLU A 241 -13.06 -21.84 -23.28
C GLU A 241 -13.75 -21.07 -22.15
N VAL A 242 -13.11 -20.07 -21.59
CA VAL A 242 -13.71 -19.21 -20.56
C VAL A 242 -14.85 -18.38 -21.15
N ILE A 243 -14.67 -17.80 -22.34
CA ILE A 243 -15.73 -17.10 -23.05
C ILE A 243 -16.94 -18.03 -23.26
N ASN A 244 -16.73 -19.27 -23.63
CA ASN A 244 -17.81 -20.24 -23.80
C ASN A 244 -18.47 -20.69 -22.52
N ARG A 245 -17.71 -20.76 -21.41
CA ARG A 245 -18.20 -21.25 -20.12
C ARG A 245 -19.04 -20.21 -19.38
N ASN A 246 -18.61 -18.98 -19.34
CA ASN A 246 -19.12 -17.97 -18.41
C ASN A 246 -20.31 -17.15 -18.92
N GLN A 247 -20.61 -17.14 -20.22
CA GLN A 247 -21.55 -16.14 -20.74
C GLN A 247 -22.84 -16.69 -21.29
N ILE A 248 -22.99 -17.99 -21.45
CA ILE A 248 -23.99 -18.42 -22.38
C ILE A 248 -24.77 -19.59 -21.82
N SER A 249 -26.12 -19.44 -21.86
CA SER A 249 -26.98 -20.59 -21.89
C SER A 249 -26.29 -21.74 -22.70
N PRO A 250 -26.31 -22.99 -22.21
CA PRO A 250 -25.65 -24.11 -22.89
C PRO A 250 -25.95 -24.28 -24.38
N ALA A 251 -26.83 -23.47 -24.94
CA ALA A 251 -27.28 -23.46 -26.31
C ALA A 251 -26.49 -22.55 -27.27
N ALA A 252 -25.54 -21.77 -26.81
CA ALA A 252 -24.91 -20.72 -27.62
C ALA A 252 -23.37 -20.62 -27.44
N HIS A 253 -22.65 -21.73 -27.43
CA HIS A 253 -21.20 -21.75 -27.36
C HIS A 253 -20.55 -21.22 -28.65
N LEU A 254 -19.46 -20.46 -28.50
CA LEU A 254 -18.54 -20.14 -29.59
C LEU A 254 -17.78 -21.41 -30.00
N CYS A 255 -17.94 -21.85 -31.23
CA CYS A 255 -17.31 -23.06 -31.74
C CYS A 255 -15.99 -22.72 -32.43
N THR A 256 -14.88 -23.26 -31.98
CA THR A 256 -13.56 -23.13 -32.61
C THR A 256 -13.39 -24.03 -33.83
N GLY A 257 -14.18 -25.12 -33.90
CA GLY A 257 -14.03 -26.19 -34.85
C GLY A 257 -13.08 -27.30 -34.44
N ASP A 258 -12.53 -27.23 -33.22
CA ASP A 258 -11.78 -28.29 -32.56
C ASP A 258 -12.73 -29.05 -31.61
N PRO A 259 -12.99 -30.36 -31.89
CA PRO A 259 -13.87 -31.15 -31.02
C PRO A 259 -13.35 -31.28 -29.56
N ALA A 260 -12.06 -31.11 -29.33
CA ALA A 260 -11.48 -31.15 -27.97
C ALA A 260 -11.78 -29.89 -27.18
N VAL A 261 -11.98 -28.75 -27.87
CA VAL A 261 -12.31 -27.45 -27.26
C VAL A 261 -13.81 -27.19 -27.31
N ASP A 262 -14.48 -27.58 -28.41
CA ASP A 262 -15.90 -27.29 -28.68
C ASP A 262 -16.87 -28.17 -27.88
N ASP A 263 -16.46 -29.32 -27.38
CA ASP A 263 -17.28 -30.26 -26.62
C ASP A 263 -16.55 -30.92 -25.43
N PRO A 264 -15.90 -30.17 -24.55
CA PRO A 264 -15.24 -30.77 -23.40
C PRO A 264 -16.22 -31.38 -22.38
N ILE A 265 -17.51 -31.04 -22.45
CA ILE A 265 -18.59 -31.47 -21.54
C ILE A 265 -19.85 -31.94 -22.25
N GLY A 266 -19.78 -32.35 -23.51
CA GLY A 266 -20.95 -32.87 -24.25
C GLY A 266 -21.96 -31.79 -24.66
N GLY A 267 -21.59 -30.54 -24.69
CA GLY A 267 -22.40 -29.42 -25.16
C GLY A 267 -22.40 -29.32 -26.69
N ASN A 268 -23.57 -29.34 -27.29
CA ASN A 268 -23.66 -29.16 -28.73
C ASN A 268 -23.32 -27.73 -29.15
N CYS A 269 -22.20 -27.57 -29.81
CA CYS A 269 -21.96 -26.37 -30.61
C CYS A 269 -23.00 -26.24 -31.73
N ASN A 270 -23.90 -25.28 -31.63
CA ASN A 270 -24.96 -25.04 -32.64
C ASN A 270 -24.43 -24.48 -33.99
N GLY A 271 -23.20 -24.81 -34.36
CA GLY A 271 -22.62 -24.49 -35.67
C GLY A 271 -22.17 -23.04 -35.87
N VAL A 272 -22.26 -22.20 -34.89
CA VAL A 272 -21.77 -20.83 -34.96
C VAL A 272 -20.28 -20.82 -34.60
N ARG A 273 -19.44 -20.50 -35.57
CA ARG A 273 -18.00 -20.31 -35.39
C ARG A 273 -17.72 -18.82 -35.30
N ALA A 274 -17.20 -18.35 -34.15
CA ALA A 274 -16.63 -17.01 -34.10
C ALA A 274 -15.16 -17.07 -34.55
N THR A 275 -14.76 -16.13 -35.39
CA THR A 275 -13.37 -15.90 -35.72
C THR A 275 -12.78 -15.02 -34.62
N MET A 276 -11.74 -15.51 -33.96
CA MET A 276 -11.04 -14.75 -32.95
C MET A 276 -9.86 -14.01 -33.55
N ALA A 277 -9.70 -12.74 -33.22
CA ALA A 277 -8.45 -12.04 -33.45
C ALA A 277 -7.42 -12.49 -32.43
N VAL A 278 -6.18 -12.58 -32.86
CA VAL A 278 -5.02 -12.84 -32.01
C VAL A 278 -4.25 -11.54 -31.90
N ALA A 279 -4.11 -11.04 -30.71
CA ALA A 279 -3.21 -9.93 -30.42
C ALA A 279 -1.80 -10.49 -30.20
N ASP A 280 -0.78 -9.77 -30.64
CA ASP A 280 0.61 -9.98 -30.24
C ASP A 280 1.15 -8.74 -29.55
N ASN A 281 2.24 -8.89 -28.82
CA ASN A 281 2.88 -7.80 -28.10
C ASN A 281 4.20 -7.35 -28.78
N SER A 282 4.36 -7.63 -30.07
CA SER A 282 5.61 -7.35 -30.78
C SER A 282 6.11 -5.90 -30.68
N ASP A 283 5.19 -4.94 -30.51
CA ASP A 283 5.53 -3.51 -30.36
C ASP A 283 5.92 -3.14 -28.92
N LEU A 284 5.80 -4.04 -27.95
CA LEU A 284 6.09 -3.87 -26.54
C LEU A 284 7.13 -4.87 -26.02
N VAL A 285 7.68 -5.70 -26.90
CA VAL A 285 8.77 -6.62 -26.53
C VAL A 285 10.00 -5.80 -26.22
N GLU A 286 10.49 -5.93 -25.00
CA GLU A 286 11.60 -5.14 -24.47
C GLU A 286 12.33 -5.94 -23.40
N ASP A 287 13.66 -5.90 -23.44
CA ASP A 287 14.49 -6.40 -22.35
C ASP A 287 14.48 -5.34 -21.25
N ASP A 288 14.50 -5.75 -19.98
CA ASP A 288 14.60 -4.85 -18.83
C ASP A 288 13.44 -3.84 -18.71
N PHE A 289 12.22 -4.29 -18.94
CA PHE A 289 10.98 -3.51 -19.12
C PHE A 289 10.53 -2.69 -17.90
N ASN A 290 11.07 -2.88 -16.68
CA ASN A 290 10.61 -2.30 -15.43
C ASN A 290 11.56 -1.24 -14.85
N GLU A 291 11.62 -0.09 -15.47
CA GLU A 291 12.38 1.06 -14.98
C GLU A 291 11.63 1.83 -13.88
N ALA A 292 12.38 2.49 -12.97
CA ALA A 292 11.85 3.43 -12.00
C ALA A 292 12.76 4.64 -11.84
N THR A 293 12.20 5.85 -11.95
CA THR A 293 12.93 7.08 -11.74
C THR A 293 12.32 7.89 -10.60
N TYR A 294 13.11 8.11 -9.55
CA TYR A 294 12.79 9.06 -8.49
C TYR A 294 13.50 10.36 -8.73
N SER A 295 12.82 11.48 -8.56
CA SER A 295 13.44 12.81 -8.59
C SER A 295 12.72 13.75 -7.63
N GLY A 296 13.47 14.61 -6.97
CA GLY A 296 12.85 15.51 -6.02
C GLY A 296 13.78 16.58 -5.45
N ILE A 297 13.14 17.46 -4.69
CA ILE A 297 13.80 18.57 -4.01
C ILE A 297 13.13 18.83 -2.66
N ARG A 298 13.94 19.15 -1.66
CA ARG A 298 13.46 19.66 -0.37
C ARG A 298 14.16 20.96 -0.05
N VAL A 299 13.39 21.97 0.35
CA VAL A 299 13.90 23.31 0.74
C VAL A 299 13.33 23.65 2.09
N GLY A 300 14.21 23.94 3.05
CA GLY A 300 13.83 24.37 4.39
C GLY A 300 14.41 25.73 4.76
N ALA A 301 13.68 26.48 5.58
CA ALA A 301 14.13 27.72 6.20
C ALA A 301 13.80 27.67 7.70
N SER A 302 14.82 27.85 8.53
CA SER A 302 14.70 27.94 9.98
C SER A 302 15.00 29.35 10.44
N TRP A 303 14.13 29.92 11.24
CA TRP A 303 14.26 31.28 11.79
C TRP A 303 14.14 31.27 13.32
N LEU A 304 15.22 31.65 13.99
CA LEU A 304 15.25 31.92 15.42
C LEU A 304 14.65 33.32 15.65
N ILE A 305 13.35 33.37 15.97
CA ILE A 305 12.60 34.63 16.15
C ILE A 305 13.09 35.35 17.42
N SER A 306 13.43 34.58 18.44
CA SER A 306 13.99 35.00 19.70
C SER A 306 14.65 33.82 20.42
N ASP A 307 15.24 34.04 21.60
CA ASP A 307 15.79 32.97 22.45
C ASP A 307 14.76 31.93 22.91
N GLU A 308 13.47 32.24 22.77
CA GLU A 308 12.36 31.38 23.24
C GLU A 308 11.44 30.94 22.10
N TRP A 309 11.62 31.44 20.87
CA TRP A 309 10.73 31.17 19.73
C TRP A 309 11.52 30.93 18.46
N ASP A 310 11.21 29.82 17.79
CA ASP A 310 11.69 29.51 16.44
C ASP A 310 10.57 29.13 15.50
N ALA A 311 10.82 29.21 14.22
CA ALA A 311 9.92 28.76 13.17
C ALA A 311 10.69 28.05 12.06
N LEU A 312 10.13 26.94 11.60
CA LEU A 312 10.56 26.18 10.44
C LEU A 312 9.48 26.20 9.38
N VAL A 313 9.86 26.44 8.13
CA VAL A 313 9.01 26.21 6.97
C VAL A 313 9.79 25.35 5.98
N GLN A 314 9.15 24.30 5.47
CA GLN A 314 9.79 23.33 4.60
C GLN A 314 8.85 22.96 3.45
N PHE A 315 9.40 22.80 2.27
CA PHE A 315 8.70 22.32 1.09
C PHE A 315 9.45 21.14 0.51
N THR A 316 8.75 20.03 0.32
CA THR A 316 9.24 18.82 -0.34
C THR A 316 8.41 18.60 -1.60
N SER A 317 9.05 18.28 -2.72
CA SER A 317 8.39 17.82 -3.93
C SER A 317 9.14 16.63 -4.49
N GLN A 318 8.40 15.61 -4.92
CA GLN A 318 8.96 14.40 -5.51
C GLN A 318 8.07 13.92 -6.64
N THR A 319 8.70 13.36 -7.66
CA THR A 319 8.07 12.59 -8.73
C THR A 319 8.68 11.19 -8.75
N LEU A 320 7.84 10.18 -8.80
CA LEU A 320 8.18 8.79 -9.09
C LEU A 320 7.52 8.40 -10.41
N ASP A 321 8.33 8.12 -11.41
CA ASP A 321 7.90 7.59 -12.70
C ASP A 321 8.32 6.12 -12.79
N THR A 322 7.39 5.20 -13.08
CA THR A 322 7.72 3.80 -13.37
C THR A 322 7.16 3.39 -14.72
N GLU A 323 7.93 2.60 -15.45
CA GLU A 323 7.49 1.91 -16.66
C GLU A 323 7.47 0.39 -16.41
N GLY A 324 6.61 -0.34 -17.14
CA GLY A 324 6.49 -1.78 -16.99
C GLY A 324 5.89 -2.25 -15.67
N VAL A 325 6.28 -3.44 -15.26
CA VAL A 325 5.77 -4.12 -14.06
C VAL A 325 6.91 -4.71 -13.25
N PHE A 326 6.77 -4.75 -11.93
CA PHE A 326 7.74 -5.30 -10.97
C PHE A 326 7.35 -6.73 -10.54
N GLU A 327 6.52 -7.35 -11.35
CA GLU A 327 6.04 -8.72 -11.19
C GLU A 327 6.51 -9.57 -12.38
N TYR A 328 6.83 -10.83 -12.16
CA TYR A 328 7.10 -11.80 -13.24
C TYR A 328 6.03 -12.89 -13.28
N ASP A 329 5.84 -13.53 -14.45
CA ASP A 329 4.99 -14.71 -14.61
C ASP A 329 5.85 -15.96 -14.49
N PRO A 330 5.69 -16.77 -13.43
CA PRO A 330 6.51 -17.96 -13.19
C PRO A 330 6.36 -19.06 -14.26
N ASN A 331 5.43 -18.90 -15.19
CA ASN A 331 5.16 -19.87 -16.26
C ASN A 331 5.83 -19.52 -17.57
N LEU A 332 6.34 -18.32 -17.71
CA LEU A 332 7.05 -17.90 -18.89
C LEU A 332 8.51 -18.40 -18.86
N PRO A 333 9.11 -18.63 -20.03
CA PRO A 333 10.52 -18.99 -20.09
C PRO A 333 11.38 -17.78 -19.75
N GLY A 334 12.32 -17.93 -18.84
CA GLY A 334 13.20 -16.89 -18.33
C GLY A 334 13.24 -16.92 -16.82
N GLU A 335 14.12 -16.15 -16.21
CA GLU A 335 14.17 -16.01 -14.75
C GLU A 335 13.13 -14.97 -14.30
N GLU A 336 13.06 -13.81 -14.98
CA GLU A 336 12.10 -12.75 -14.70
C GLU A 336 11.45 -12.27 -16.00
N SER A 337 10.34 -12.85 -16.38
CA SER A 337 9.66 -12.50 -17.64
C SER A 337 8.18 -12.25 -17.47
N VAL A 338 7.66 -11.33 -18.25
CA VAL A 338 6.21 -11.07 -18.39
C VAL A 338 5.80 -11.10 -19.85
N ASN A 339 4.50 -11.11 -20.06
CA ASN A 339 3.87 -11.04 -21.37
C ASN A 339 2.77 -9.97 -21.32
N ARG A 340 3.15 -8.72 -21.56
CA ARG A 340 2.25 -7.56 -21.53
C ARG A 340 1.94 -7.13 -22.94
N PHE A 341 0.66 -6.84 -23.19
CA PHE A 341 0.07 -6.50 -24.50
C PHE A 341 -0.31 -5.02 -24.57
N ARG A 342 -0.27 -4.31 -23.43
CA ARG A 342 -0.58 -2.88 -23.32
C ARG A 342 0.44 -2.21 -22.40
N PRO A 343 0.74 -0.92 -22.64
CA PRO A 343 1.64 -0.16 -21.78
C PRO A 343 1.17 -0.18 -20.33
N THR A 344 2.14 -0.34 -19.43
CA THR A 344 1.94 -0.21 -17.99
C THR A 344 2.89 0.86 -17.50
N GLN A 345 2.36 1.88 -16.82
CA GLN A 345 3.10 3.04 -16.31
C GLN A 345 2.44 3.51 -15.03
N ASN A 346 3.23 4.06 -14.12
CA ASN A 346 2.73 4.75 -12.94
C ASN A 346 3.55 6.02 -12.73
N GLN A 347 2.87 7.15 -12.60
CA GLN A 347 3.45 8.43 -12.22
C GLN A 347 2.80 8.87 -10.92
N ASP A 348 3.62 9.13 -9.90
CA ASP A 348 3.20 9.55 -8.57
C ASP A 348 3.96 10.83 -8.22
N GLU A 349 3.24 11.94 -8.20
CA GLU A 349 3.80 13.26 -7.90
C GLU A 349 3.22 13.78 -6.60
N PHE A 350 4.05 14.33 -5.72
CA PHE A 350 3.53 15.03 -4.56
C PHE A 350 4.30 16.31 -4.23
N GLY A 351 3.61 17.24 -3.59
CA GLY A 351 4.13 18.43 -2.96
C GLY A 351 3.66 18.52 -1.52
N LEU A 352 4.59 18.65 -0.56
CA LEU A 352 4.30 18.84 0.86
C LEU A 352 4.90 20.18 1.33
N LEU A 353 4.04 21.12 1.67
CA LEU A 353 4.42 22.32 2.40
C LEU A 353 4.09 22.12 3.88
N ASN A 354 5.10 22.18 4.74
CA ASN A 354 4.90 22.07 6.17
C ASN A 354 5.55 23.24 6.93
N TRP A 355 5.01 23.53 8.08
CA TRP A 355 5.50 24.57 8.98
C TRP A 355 5.40 24.12 10.43
N THR A 356 6.35 24.56 11.23
CA THR A 356 6.36 24.36 12.68
C THR A 356 6.82 25.64 13.37
N VAL A 357 6.10 26.02 14.41
CA VAL A 357 6.48 27.13 15.29
C VAL A 357 6.60 26.57 16.69
N ASN A 358 7.79 26.61 17.25
CA ASN A 358 8.08 26.23 18.62
C ASN A 358 8.22 27.49 19.47
N GLY A 359 7.77 27.42 20.70
CA GLY A 359 7.90 28.56 21.60
C GLY A 359 7.63 28.25 23.03
N ARG A 360 8.08 29.15 23.92
CA ARG A 360 7.82 29.07 25.35
C ARG A 360 6.93 30.20 25.80
N LEU A 361 5.78 29.84 26.40
CA LEU A 361 4.84 30.78 26.99
C LEU A 361 4.81 30.56 28.51
N ALA A 362 5.57 31.33 29.24
CA ALA A 362 5.79 31.19 30.69
C ALA A 362 6.36 29.81 31.05
N MET A 363 5.53 28.90 31.55
CA MET A 363 5.96 27.55 31.94
C MET A 363 5.53 26.46 30.91
N LEU A 364 4.91 26.89 29.84
CA LEU A 364 4.38 26.00 28.80
C LEU A 364 5.32 26.04 27.59
N ASP A 365 5.78 24.89 27.14
CA ASP A 365 6.34 24.74 25.82
C ASP A 365 5.19 24.53 24.85
N VAL A 366 5.09 25.35 23.82
CA VAL A 366 3.98 25.38 22.85
C VAL A 366 4.54 25.08 21.47
N ILE A 367 3.90 24.14 20.78
CA ILE A 367 4.20 23.78 19.40
C ILE A 367 2.93 23.93 18.57
N TYR A 368 3.05 24.70 17.49
CA TYR A 368 2.06 24.73 16.43
C TYR A 368 2.69 24.21 15.15
N THR A 369 2.13 23.14 14.60
CA THR A 369 2.58 22.56 13.34
C THR A 369 1.40 22.35 12.39
N GLY A 370 1.66 22.44 11.10
CA GLY A 370 0.66 22.18 10.07
C GLY A 370 1.33 21.82 8.76
N GLY A 371 0.54 21.31 7.83
CA GLY A 371 0.99 20.95 6.50
C GLY A 371 -0.13 20.91 5.49
N TYR A 372 0.23 21.17 4.25
CA TYR A 372 -0.62 20.96 3.09
C TYR A 372 0.11 20.01 2.13
N LEU A 373 -0.50 18.86 1.88
CA LEU A 373 -0.03 17.83 0.97
C LEU A 373 -0.98 17.78 -0.22
N ASP A 374 -0.39 17.80 -1.42
CA ASP A 374 -1.06 17.60 -2.71
C ASP A 374 -0.35 16.47 -3.44
N ARG A 375 -1.10 15.42 -3.85
CA ARG A 375 -0.57 14.23 -4.53
C ARG A 375 -1.44 13.85 -5.71
N ASP A 376 -0.83 13.72 -6.86
CA ASP A 376 -1.43 13.21 -8.08
C ASP A 376 -0.82 11.87 -8.47
N VAL A 377 -1.66 10.88 -8.73
CA VAL A 377 -1.23 9.55 -9.22
C VAL A 377 -1.93 9.24 -10.53
N TYR A 378 -1.16 9.18 -11.58
CA TYR A 378 -1.60 8.74 -12.91
C TYR A 378 -1.03 7.35 -13.21
N TYR A 379 -1.87 6.42 -13.65
CA TYR A 379 -1.40 5.09 -13.99
C TYR A 379 -2.16 4.45 -15.14
N THR A 380 -1.45 3.66 -15.91
CA THR A 380 -1.99 2.75 -16.93
C THR A 380 -1.55 1.33 -16.58
N GLN A 381 -2.41 0.37 -16.83
CA GLN A 381 -2.13 -1.03 -16.55
C GLN A 381 -2.64 -1.91 -17.68
N ASP A 382 -1.82 -2.85 -18.14
CA ASP A 382 -2.30 -3.95 -18.96
C ASP A 382 -3.27 -4.81 -18.14
N TYR A 383 -4.50 -4.89 -18.58
CA TYR A 383 -5.57 -5.61 -17.91
C TYR A 383 -6.05 -6.83 -18.73
N THR A 384 -5.24 -7.23 -19.73
CA THR A 384 -5.57 -8.29 -20.68
C THR A 384 -5.85 -9.62 -19.97
N GLY A 385 -5.02 -9.97 -18.95
CA GLY A 385 -5.18 -11.18 -18.15
C GLY A 385 -6.51 -11.32 -17.44
N TYR A 386 -7.13 -10.22 -17.03
CA TYR A 386 -8.45 -10.20 -16.36
C TYR A 386 -9.60 -10.76 -17.21
N THR A 387 -9.40 -11.05 -18.45
CA THR A 387 -10.45 -11.61 -19.32
C THR A 387 -10.91 -13.00 -18.92
N ASN A 388 -10.04 -13.75 -18.27
CA ASN A 388 -10.29 -15.15 -17.97
C ASN A 388 -11.35 -15.36 -16.88
N GLY A 389 -11.67 -14.34 -16.07
CA GLY A 389 -12.62 -14.44 -14.97
C GLY A 389 -14.00 -13.87 -15.22
N GLY A 390 -14.14 -12.93 -16.15
CA GLY A 390 -15.39 -12.23 -16.34
C GLY A 390 -16.06 -12.54 -17.66
N GLY A 391 -17.09 -13.35 -17.64
CA GLY A 391 -17.85 -13.81 -18.79
C GLY A 391 -18.39 -12.81 -19.80
N TYR A 392 -18.01 -11.51 -19.75
CA TYR A 392 -18.56 -10.48 -20.66
C TYR A 392 -17.64 -10.08 -21.80
N GLN A 393 -16.45 -10.65 -21.92
CA GLN A 393 -15.50 -10.28 -22.96
C GLN A 393 -16.08 -10.38 -24.36
N ALA A 394 -16.71 -11.50 -24.71
CA ALA A 394 -17.31 -11.69 -26.03
C ALA A 394 -18.36 -10.64 -26.37
N TYR A 395 -19.12 -10.16 -25.39
CA TYR A 395 -20.05 -9.07 -25.58
C TYR A 395 -19.37 -7.80 -26.06
N TYR A 396 -18.23 -7.46 -25.49
CA TYR A 396 -17.52 -6.22 -25.81
C TYR A 396 -16.69 -6.33 -27.08
N ILE A 397 -16.09 -7.47 -27.39
CA ILE A 397 -15.14 -7.59 -28.50
C ILE A 397 -15.66 -8.33 -29.74
N CYS A 398 -16.87 -8.92 -29.70
CA CYS A 398 -17.39 -9.67 -30.84
C CYS A 398 -18.62 -9.00 -31.45
N THR A 399 -18.80 -9.08 -32.79
CA THR A 399 -20.05 -8.72 -33.45
C THR A 399 -21.15 -9.71 -33.12
N GLY A 400 -22.41 -9.26 -33.24
CA GLY A 400 -23.59 -10.05 -32.86
C GLY A 400 -24.04 -9.79 -31.43
N GLY A 401 -24.97 -10.58 -30.93
CA GLY A 401 -25.53 -10.48 -29.57
C GLY A 401 -25.29 -11.77 -28.78
N TYR A 402 -25.74 -11.81 -27.53
CA TYR A 402 -25.53 -12.89 -26.55
C TYR A 402 -25.68 -14.34 -27.03
N SER A 403 -26.31 -14.61 -28.12
CA SER A 403 -26.55 -15.96 -28.61
C SER A 403 -25.99 -16.25 -30.03
N ASN A 404 -25.27 -15.30 -30.63
CA ASN A 404 -24.81 -15.46 -32.02
C ASN A 404 -23.60 -14.55 -32.33
N TYR A 405 -22.55 -14.63 -31.52
CA TYR A 405 -21.29 -13.99 -31.88
C TYR A 405 -20.70 -14.58 -33.14
N THR A 406 -20.17 -13.75 -34.04
CA THR A 406 -19.67 -14.18 -35.34
C THR A 406 -18.22 -13.86 -35.60
N GLU A 407 -17.74 -12.71 -35.19
CA GLU A 407 -16.37 -12.24 -35.40
C GLU A 407 -15.94 -11.49 -34.16
N CYS A 408 -14.79 -11.83 -33.63
CA CYS A 408 -14.22 -11.21 -32.43
C CYS A 408 -12.90 -10.51 -32.79
N PHE A 409 -12.74 -9.32 -32.24
CA PHE A 409 -11.64 -8.42 -32.56
C PHE A 409 -10.63 -8.42 -31.42
N ASP A 410 -9.77 -7.42 -31.35
CA ASP A 410 -8.67 -7.29 -30.38
C ASP A 410 -9.13 -7.62 -28.94
N PRO A 411 -8.63 -8.72 -28.35
CA PRO A 411 -9.06 -9.17 -27.03
C PRO A 411 -8.35 -8.42 -25.89
N THR A 412 -7.43 -7.53 -26.19
CA THR A 412 -6.63 -6.85 -25.17
C THR A 412 -7.42 -5.76 -24.46
N LYS A 413 -7.02 -5.52 -23.21
CA LYS A 413 -7.63 -4.52 -22.33
C LYS A 413 -6.58 -3.68 -21.66
N GLN A 414 -6.99 -2.48 -21.28
CA GLN A 414 -6.19 -1.57 -20.46
C GLN A 414 -7.07 -0.93 -19.39
N TYR A 415 -6.49 -0.70 -18.24
CA TYR A 415 -7.04 0.18 -17.24
C TYR A 415 -6.25 1.50 -17.23
N LEU A 416 -6.98 2.59 -17.12
CA LEU A 416 -6.43 3.94 -16.94
C LEU A 416 -6.98 4.49 -15.65
N GLY A 417 -6.13 5.02 -14.79
CA GLY A 417 -6.53 5.61 -13.52
C GLY A 417 -5.86 6.95 -13.28
N ASN A 418 -6.61 7.84 -12.65
CA ASN A 418 -6.12 9.09 -12.11
C ASN A 418 -6.66 9.25 -10.69
N THR A 419 -5.80 9.59 -9.76
CA THR A 419 -6.18 9.83 -8.37
C THR A 419 -5.52 11.10 -7.88
N THR A 420 -6.29 11.99 -7.28
CA THR A 420 -5.77 13.18 -6.60
C THR A 420 -6.08 13.07 -5.12
N ASN A 421 -5.14 13.48 -4.28
CA ASN A 421 -5.31 13.52 -2.84
C ASN A 421 -4.78 14.84 -2.31
N GLU A 422 -5.64 15.60 -1.65
CA GLU A 422 -5.28 16.82 -0.94
C GLU A 422 -5.46 16.59 0.55
N ARG A 423 -4.56 17.10 1.39
CA ARG A 423 -4.65 16.97 2.84
C ARG A 423 -4.14 18.23 3.52
N LEU A 424 -4.96 18.78 4.40
CA LEU A 424 -4.61 19.92 5.25
C LEU A 424 -4.65 19.50 6.72
N THR A 425 -3.50 19.59 7.39
CA THR A 425 -3.40 19.25 8.82
C THR A 425 -2.99 20.45 9.64
N ASN A 426 -3.48 20.51 10.88
CA ASN A 426 -3.04 21.47 11.89
C ASN A 426 -3.03 20.81 13.26
N GLU A 427 -1.94 20.96 14.00
CA GLU A 427 -1.80 20.51 15.38
C GLU A 427 -1.30 21.64 16.27
N LEU A 428 -1.97 21.86 17.38
CA LEU A 428 -1.51 22.75 18.45
C LEU A 428 -1.36 21.92 19.72
N ARG A 429 -0.15 21.89 20.27
CA ARG A 429 0.11 21.21 21.54
C ARG A 429 0.85 22.11 22.52
N ALA A 430 0.62 21.85 23.80
CA ALA A 430 1.29 22.52 24.91
C ALA A 430 1.76 21.48 25.93
N SER A 431 2.98 21.59 26.37
CA SER A 431 3.59 20.73 27.37
C SER A 431 3.99 21.54 28.60
N TRP A 432 3.79 20.95 29.77
CA TRP A 432 4.13 21.53 31.06
C TRP A 432 4.95 20.54 31.89
N ASP A 433 6.20 20.88 32.09
CA ASP A 433 7.08 20.16 33.02
C ASP A 433 6.90 20.66 34.46
N PHE A 434 6.75 19.73 35.38
CA PHE A 434 6.62 20.00 36.81
C PHE A 434 7.51 19.02 37.62
N ASP A 435 7.71 19.28 38.92
CA ASP A 435 8.70 18.57 39.76
C ASP A 435 8.69 17.03 39.65
N ARG A 436 7.56 16.41 39.25
CA ARG A 436 7.39 14.97 39.23
C ARG A 436 6.71 14.44 37.97
N GLY A 437 6.89 15.10 36.87
CA GLY A 437 6.31 14.63 35.63
C GLY A 437 6.07 15.72 34.61
N ASN A 438 5.39 15.32 33.56
CA ASN A 438 5.02 16.18 32.43
C ASN A 438 3.55 15.99 32.08
N LEU A 439 2.90 17.05 31.62
CA LEU A 439 1.57 17.01 31.03
C LEU A 439 1.64 17.63 29.64
N THR A 440 1.32 16.86 28.62
CA THR A 440 1.12 17.33 27.25
C THR A 440 -0.38 17.28 26.89
N VAL A 441 -0.91 18.35 26.32
CA VAL A 441 -2.26 18.41 25.79
C VAL A 441 -2.25 19.00 24.38
N GLY A 442 -3.13 18.54 23.52
CA GLY A 442 -3.18 19.03 22.14
C GLY A 442 -4.55 18.92 21.48
N MET A 443 -4.64 19.62 20.36
CA MET A 443 -5.78 19.59 19.43
C MET A 443 -5.23 19.35 18.04
N PHE A 444 -5.90 18.48 17.30
CA PHE A 444 -5.56 18.11 15.92
C PHE A 444 -6.75 18.31 15.00
N LEU A 445 -6.49 18.87 13.84
CA LEU A 445 -7.45 19.05 12.75
C LEU A 445 -6.86 18.41 11.50
N ASP A 446 -7.67 17.64 10.78
CA ASP A 446 -7.30 16.93 9.57
C ASP A 446 -8.46 17.00 8.58
N ASP A 447 -8.13 17.37 7.35
CA ASP A 447 -9.08 17.53 6.26
C ASP A 447 -8.47 16.88 5.02
N ILE A 448 -9.13 15.83 4.49
CA ILE A 448 -8.65 15.02 3.39
C ILE A 448 -9.69 14.97 2.29
N ASP A 449 -9.33 15.46 1.11
CA ASP A 449 -10.09 15.32 -0.11
C ASP A 449 -9.37 14.35 -1.06
N SER A 450 -10.04 13.28 -1.45
CA SER A 450 -9.50 12.31 -2.40
C SER A 450 -10.46 12.10 -3.56
N THR A 451 -9.94 12.11 -4.79
CA THR A 451 -10.73 11.80 -5.98
C THR A 451 -10.09 10.70 -6.79
N SER A 452 -10.88 9.90 -7.48
CA SER A 452 -10.40 8.86 -8.38
C SER A 452 -11.29 8.74 -9.59
N ASP A 453 -10.69 8.76 -10.78
CA ASP A 453 -11.36 8.43 -12.05
C ASP A 453 -10.63 7.27 -12.74
N GLY A 454 -11.35 6.19 -12.98
CA GLY A 454 -10.82 4.97 -13.57
C GLY A 454 -11.62 4.48 -14.76
N GLN A 455 -10.94 4.00 -15.79
CA GLN A 455 -11.56 3.54 -17.04
C GLN A 455 -11.01 2.18 -17.47
N PHE A 456 -11.91 1.28 -17.82
CA PHE A 456 -11.57 0.02 -18.47
C PHE A 456 -11.83 0.12 -19.96
N GLN A 457 -10.82 -0.13 -20.76
CA GLN A 457 -10.91 -0.09 -22.22
C GLN A 457 -10.75 -1.47 -22.83
N TYR A 458 -11.64 -1.81 -23.77
CA TYR A 458 -11.58 -3.01 -24.59
C TYR A 458 -11.30 -2.58 -26.02
N PHE A 459 -10.15 -2.93 -26.56
CA PHE A 459 -9.70 -2.40 -27.84
C PHE A 459 -10.51 -2.92 -29.04
N GLY A 460 -11.02 -4.13 -28.97
CA GLY A 460 -11.92 -4.68 -30.01
C GLY A 460 -13.37 -4.17 -29.94
N ALA A 461 -13.72 -3.29 -28.99
CA ALA A 461 -15.11 -2.87 -28.79
C ALA A 461 -15.67 -2.06 -29.98
N VAL A 462 -14.86 -1.23 -30.61
CA VAL A 462 -15.28 -0.38 -31.73
C VAL A 462 -15.68 -1.23 -32.90
N GLU A 463 -14.85 -2.17 -33.30
CA GLU A 463 -15.11 -3.11 -34.39
C GLU A 463 -16.28 -4.03 -34.07
N ALA A 464 -16.48 -4.36 -32.80
CA ALA A 464 -17.60 -5.14 -32.31
C ALA A 464 -18.94 -4.40 -32.38
N GLY A 465 -18.94 -3.10 -32.67
CA GLY A 465 -20.13 -2.28 -32.83
C GLY A 465 -20.42 -1.27 -31.73
N PHE A 466 -19.49 -1.03 -30.85
CA PHE A 466 -19.56 0.11 -29.95
C PHE A 466 -19.11 1.39 -30.65
N ASN A 467 -19.72 2.50 -30.34
CA ASN A 467 -19.44 3.81 -30.95
C ASN A 467 -19.49 4.91 -29.85
N GLN A 468 -19.31 6.16 -30.22
CA GLN A 468 -19.31 7.26 -29.27
C GLN A 468 -20.62 7.35 -28.43
N ALA A 469 -21.75 6.97 -28.99
CA ALA A 469 -23.02 6.95 -28.27
C ALA A 469 -23.10 5.77 -27.27
N SER A 470 -22.25 4.77 -27.44
CA SER A 470 -22.18 3.61 -26.53
C SER A 470 -21.20 3.85 -25.38
N ALA A 471 -20.33 4.84 -25.47
CA ALA A 471 -19.39 5.16 -24.39
C ALA A 471 -20.16 5.54 -23.13
N PRO A 472 -19.72 5.09 -21.94
CA PRO A 472 -20.30 5.57 -20.69
C PRO A 472 -20.23 7.10 -20.66
N GLY A 473 -21.39 7.73 -20.45
CA GLY A 473 -21.47 9.19 -20.52
C GLY A 473 -20.63 9.87 -19.44
N THR A 474 -19.96 10.93 -19.78
CA THR A 474 -19.47 11.88 -18.79
C THR A 474 -20.66 12.68 -18.32
N ILE A 475 -21.03 12.57 -17.09
CA ILE A 475 -22.14 13.32 -16.51
C ILE A 475 -21.56 14.56 -15.84
N THR A 476 -21.83 15.70 -16.38
CA THR A 476 -21.68 16.98 -15.67
C THR A 476 -22.96 17.25 -14.92
N ASN A 477 -22.97 17.15 -13.61
CA ASN A 477 -24.06 17.68 -12.80
C ASN A 477 -23.79 19.17 -12.58
N PRO A 478 -24.65 20.07 -13.02
CA PRO A 478 -24.58 21.43 -12.54
C PRO A 478 -24.88 21.41 -11.03
N PRO A 479 -24.16 22.20 -10.23
CA PRO A 479 -24.42 22.30 -8.81
C PRO A 479 -25.90 22.63 -8.58
N ASN A 480 -26.59 21.85 -7.76
CA ASN A 480 -28.00 21.97 -7.38
C ASN A 480 -29.07 21.40 -8.35
N GLN A 481 -28.75 20.55 -9.28
CA GLN A 481 -29.79 19.77 -9.96
C GLN A 481 -29.83 18.32 -9.41
N PRO A 482 -31.03 17.83 -9.06
CA PRO A 482 -31.15 16.40 -8.74
C PRO A 482 -30.79 15.58 -9.98
N PRO A 483 -30.07 14.47 -9.81
CA PRO A 483 -29.71 13.60 -10.92
C PRO A 483 -30.98 13.15 -11.66
N THR A 484 -31.02 13.38 -12.95
CA THR A 484 -32.05 12.78 -13.81
C THR A 484 -31.69 11.32 -14.03
N PRO A 485 -32.66 10.39 -13.90
CA PRO A 485 -32.40 8.99 -14.24
C PRO A 485 -31.82 8.90 -15.66
N GLY A 486 -30.71 8.23 -15.80
CA GLY A 486 -30.10 7.96 -17.11
C GLY A 486 -28.82 8.73 -17.45
N ASN A 487 -28.29 9.54 -16.57
CA ASN A 487 -27.03 10.22 -16.83
C ASN A 487 -25.97 9.83 -15.79
N ILE A 488 -24.86 9.23 -16.18
CA ILE A 488 -23.69 9.00 -15.33
C ILE A 488 -22.87 10.28 -15.26
N VAL A 489 -22.75 10.87 -14.09
CA VAL A 489 -22.02 12.12 -13.86
C VAL A 489 -20.66 11.77 -13.27
N SER A 490 -19.59 12.27 -13.84
CA SER A 490 -18.40 12.52 -13.05
C SER A 490 -18.77 13.56 -12.00
N ILE A 491 -18.76 13.19 -10.73
CA ILE A 491 -19.19 14.05 -9.62
C ILE A 491 -18.03 14.93 -9.15
N VAL A 492 -16.87 14.73 -9.70
CA VAL A 492 -15.69 15.51 -9.34
C VAL A 492 -15.80 16.86 -10.03
N ASP A 493 -16.31 17.87 -9.30
CA ASP A 493 -16.29 19.25 -9.74
C ASP A 493 -14.84 19.71 -9.94
N GLY A 494 -14.48 20.02 -11.20
CA GLY A 494 -13.22 20.66 -11.54
C GLY A 494 -12.07 19.75 -11.99
N VAL A 495 -12.20 18.42 -11.92
CA VAL A 495 -11.23 17.54 -12.57
C VAL A 495 -11.54 17.51 -14.06
N THR A 496 -10.69 18.12 -14.85
CA THR A 496 -10.62 17.87 -16.29
C THR A 496 -10.20 16.40 -16.42
N ASP A 497 -11.18 15.54 -16.78
CA ASP A 497 -10.91 14.15 -17.15
C ASP A 497 -9.73 14.14 -18.14
N PRO A 498 -8.52 13.71 -17.75
CA PRO A 498 -7.36 13.70 -18.64
C PRO A 498 -7.57 12.70 -19.78
N PHE A 499 -8.60 11.84 -19.64
CA PHE A 499 -8.92 10.82 -20.62
C PHE A 499 -10.17 11.21 -21.41
N SER A 500 -10.01 11.35 -22.68
CA SER A 500 -11.14 11.39 -23.60
C SER A 500 -11.82 10.02 -23.60
N ARG A 501 -12.96 9.88 -22.93
CA ARG A 501 -13.76 8.66 -22.92
C ARG A 501 -14.21 8.35 -24.35
N GLY A 502 -13.59 7.33 -24.92
CA GLY A 502 -13.83 6.88 -26.26
C GLY A 502 -14.78 5.67 -26.30
N PRO A 503 -15.17 5.24 -27.50
CA PRO A 503 -16.06 4.09 -27.68
C PRO A 503 -15.45 2.76 -27.22
N ALA A 504 -14.14 2.67 -26.99
CA ALA A 504 -13.49 1.52 -26.40
C ALA A 504 -13.67 1.45 -24.86
N THR A 505 -14.04 2.54 -24.19
CA THR A 505 -14.32 2.55 -22.76
C THR A 505 -15.59 1.77 -22.48
N THR A 506 -15.47 0.74 -21.64
CA THR A 506 -16.57 -0.18 -21.35
C THR A 506 -17.09 -0.07 -19.95
N PHE A 507 -16.23 0.37 -19.03
CA PHE A 507 -16.57 0.56 -17.63
C PHE A 507 -15.78 1.75 -17.06
N VAL A 508 -16.43 2.49 -16.16
CA VAL A 508 -15.84 3.65 -15.47
C VAL A 508 -16.15 3.62 -14.00
N ASN A 509 -15.19 4.07 -13.21
CA ASN A 509 -15.31 4.39 -11.79
C ASN A 509 -14.97 5.86 -11.61
N SER A 510 -15.82 6.63 -10.96
CA SER A 510 -15.57 8.03 -10.63
C SER A 510 -16.06 8.31 -9.23
N PHE A 511 -15.13 8.58 -8.30
CA PHE A 511 -15.41 8.70 -6.88
C PHE A 511 -14.72 9.88 -6.26
N SER A 512 -15.33 10.41 -5.18
CA SER A 512 -14.66 11.25 -4.20
C SER A 512 -14.86 10.68 -2.79
N ARG A 513 -13.86 10.87 -1.95
CA ARG A 513 -13.85 10.55 -0.53
C ARG A 513 -13.40 11.79 0.20
N ASP A 514 -14.26 12.28 1.08
CA ASP A 514 -13.99 13.44 1.92
C ASP A 514 -13.93 12.96 3.38
N GLU A 515 -12.89 13.34 4.12
CA GLU A 515 -12.72 13.01 5.54
C GLU A 515 -12.35 14.27 6.32
N GLU A 516 -13.14 14.61 7.34
CA GLU A 516 -12.84 15.69 8.26
C GLU A 516 -12.68 15.12 9.67
N GLN A 517 -11.61 15.46 10.37
CA GLN A 517 -11.39 15.03 11.75
C GLN A 517 -11.02 16.20 12.65
N ILE A 518 -11.65 16.23 13.81
CA ILE A 518 -11.19 17.01 14.95
C ILE A 518 -10.87 16.07 16.10
N ALA A 519 -9.71 16.25 16.75
CA ALA A 519 -9.35 15.46 17.90
C ALA A 519 -8.73 16.30 19.01
N PHE A 520 -8.96 15.87 20.25
CA PHE A 520 -8.32 16.40 21.45
C PHE A 520 -7.59 15.28 22.16
N PHE A 521 -6.33 15.49 22.49
CA PHE A 521 -5.51 14.48 23.17
C PHE A 521 -4.76 15.05 24.35
N GLY A 522 -4.36 14.17 25.25
CA GLY A 522 -3.52 14.53 26.36
C GLY A 522 -2.82 13.32 26.94
N GLU A 523 -1.62 13.53 27.43
CA GLU A 523 -0.79 12.55 28.08
C GLU A 523 -0.17 13.12 29.34
N LEU A 524 -0.29 12.40 30.43
CA LEU A 524 0.30 12.71 31.73
C LEU A 524 1.33 11.64 32.07
N GLU A 525 2.57 12.05 32.20
CA GLU A 525 3.64 11.27 32.79
C GLU A 525 3.87 11.71 34.23
N PHE A 526 3.96 10.76 35.15
CA PHE A 526 4.11 11.01 36.57
C PHE A 526 5.06 10.05 37.25
N ASP A 527 6.07 10.60 37.92
CA ASP A 527 7.03 9.85 38.72
C ASP A 527 6.43 9.47 40.07
N ILE A 528 5.99 8.23 40.18
CA ILE A 528 5.47 7.65 41.44
C ILE A 528 6.60 7.61 42.47
N THR A 529 7.79 7.20 42.05
CA THR A 529 9.04 7.22 42.80
C THR A 529 10.19 7.64 41.89
N ASP A 530 11.39 7.82 42.37
CA ASP A 530 12.61 8.13 41.60
C ASP A 530 12.96 7.04 40.54
N ARG A 531 12.29 5.89 40.57
CA ARG A 531 12.51 4.74 39.66
C ARG A 531 11.25 4.18 39.03
N LEU A 532 10.10 4.66 39.42
CA LEU A 532 8.83 4.16 38.93
C LEU A 532 8.01 5.31 38.36
N THR A 533 7.81 5.28 37.07
CA THR A 533 7.04 6.29 36.33
C THR A 533 5.80 5.66 35.72
N ALA A 534 4.67 6.35 35.75
CA ALA A 534 3.44 5.96 35.11
C ALA A 534 3.03 7.02 34.10
N THR A 535 2.66 6.58 32.91
CA THR A 535 2.12 7.45 31.84
C THR A 535 0.71 7.02 31.52
N VAL A 536 -0.19 7.98 31.39
CA VAL A 536 -1.58 7.76 30.94
C VAL A 536 -1.93 8.76 29.88
N GLY A 537 -2.50 8.28 28.77
CA GLY A 537 -2.91 9.08 27.65
C GLY A 537 -4.34 8.79 27.24
N ALA A 538 -5.00 9.80 26.64
CA ALA A 538 -6.33 9.69 26.07
C ALA A 538 -6.45 10.60 24.85
N ARG A 539 -7.21 10.15 23.85
CA ARG A 539 -7.63 10.95 22.68
C ARG A 539 -9.10 10.75 22.42
N TYR A 540 -9.82 11.86 22.43
CA TYR A 540 -11.16 11.94 21.85
C TYR A 540 -11.06 12.40 20.40
N TYR A 541 -11.79 11.74 19.51
CA TYR A 541 -11.90 12.14 18.11
C TYR A 541 -13.35 12.22 17.68
N ASP A 542 -13.60 13.06 16.69
CA ASP A 542 -14.86 13.21 15.96
C ASP A 542 -14.50 13.27 14.48
N LEU A 543 -15.00 12.30 13.69
CA LEU A 543 -14.62 12.06 12.31
C LEU A 543 -15.88 11.96 11.45
N ASP A 544 -15.92 12.76 10.40
CA ASP A 544 -16.89 12.70 9.33
C ASP A 544 -16.25 12.09 8.09
N TYR A 545 -16.94 11.12 7.49
CA TYR A 545 -16.52 10.43 6.28
C TYR A 545 -17.64 10.43 5.25
N ALA A 546 -17.35 10.83 4.03
CA ALA A 546 -18.28 10.80 2.91
C ALA A 546 -17.67 10.13 1.68
N LEU A 547 -18.34 9.12 1.13
CA LEU A 547 -18.03 8.52 -0.17
C LEU A 547 -19.10 8.94 -1.17
N ARG A 548 -18.69 9.59 -2.26
CA ARG A 548 -19.58 10.04 -3.31
C ARG A 548 -19.09 9.48 -4.65
N GLY A 549 -19.96 9.47 -5.65
CA GLY A 549 -19.56 9.06 -6.98
C GLY A 549 -20.48 8.04 -7.61
N SER A 550 -19.98 7.49 -8.71
CA SER A 550 -20.73 6.51 -9.51
C SER A 550 -19.81 5.54 -10.23
N THR A 551 -20.37 4.40 -10.59
CA THR A 551 -19.80 3.47 -11.56
C THR A 551 -20.73 3.37 -12.77
N GLY A 552 -20.18 3.26 -13.96
CA GLY A 552 -20.96 3.13 -15.18
C GLY A 552 -20.40 2.08 -16.12
N SER A 553 -21.27 1.49 -16.93
CA SER A 553 -20.89 0.47 -17.90
C SER A 553 -21.56 0.75 -19.25
N SER A 554 -20.89 0.41 -20.33
CA SER A 554 -21.48 0.39 -21.67
C SER A 554 -22.26 -0.91 -21.96
N PHE A 555 -22.48 -1.74 -20.95
CA PHE A 555 -23.29 -2.95 -21.12
C PHE A 555 -24.73 -2.61 -21.53
N GLY A 556 -25.24 -3.26 -22.52
CA GLY A 556 -26.56 -2.94 -23.13
C GLY A 556 -26.50 -1.85 -24.20
N CYS A 557 -25.40 -1.13 -24.34
CA CYS A 557 -25.26 0.04 -25.21
C CYS A 557 -24.72 -0.26 -26.62
N LYS A 558 -24.42 -1.51 -26.93
CA LYS A 558 -23.88 -1.90 -28.22
C LYS A 558 -24.79 -1.50 -29.36
N GLY A 559 -24.26 -0.72 -30.33
CA GLY A 559 -25.04 -0.22 -31.48
C GLY A 559 -25.98 0.94 -31.13
N ALA A 560 -25.82 1.60 -30.01
CA ALA A 560 -26.62 2.76 -29.61
C ALA A 560 -26.54 3.86 -30.66
N THR A 561 -27.67 4.53 -30.95
CA THR A 561 -27.77 5.67 -31.88
C THR A 561 -27.87 7.01 -31.16
N GLU A 562 -28.21 6.98 -29.90
CA GLU A 562 -28.25 8.12 -28.97
C GLU A 562 -27.36 7.79 -27.77
N PRO A 563 -26.90 8.80 -27.01
CA PRO A 563 -26.09 8.56 -25.82
C PRO A 563 -26.76 7.51 -24.94
N CYS A 564 -26.05 6.43 -24.68
CA CYS A 564 -26.53 5.33 -23.86
C CYS A 564 -26.12 5.58 -22.41
N ASP A 565 -27.04 5.44 -21.53
CA ASP A 565 -26.89 5.73 -20.10
C ASP A 565 -26.44 4.53 -19.26
N GLY A 566 -26.10 3.42 -19.91
CA GLY A 566 -25.55 2.24 -19.22
C GLY A 566 -26.47 1.68 -18.13
N GLN A 567 -27.77 1.73 -18.31
CA GLN A 567 -28.81 1.51 -17.30
C GLN A 567 -28.67 0.23 -16.46
N ALA A 568 -27.98 -0.79 -16.96
CA ALA A 568 -27.88 -2.07 -16.25
C ALA A 568 -26.91 -2.03 -15.05
N PHE A 569 -25.97 -1.06 -15.01
CA PHE A 569 -24.88 -1.02 -14.02
C PHE A 569 -24.54 0.38 -13.50
N ASP A 570 -25.45 1.34 -13.65
CA ASP A 570 -25.27 2.66 -13.03
C ASP A 570 -25.46 2.53 -11.51
N ASN A 571 -24.35 2.63 -10.79
CA ASN A 571 -24.32 2.58 -9.33
C ASN A 571 -24.00 3.97 -8.79
N ARG A 572 -25.04 4.72 -8.45
CA ARG A 572 -24.88 6.01 -7.76
C ARG A 572 -24.69 5.77 -6.26
N VAL A 573 -23.44 5.79 -5.84
CA VAL A 573 -23.08 5.60 -4.43
C VAL A 573 -23.79 6.60 -3.56
N THR A 574 -23.77 7.87 -3.95
CA THR A 574 -24.38 8.97 -3.20
C THR A 574 -25.89 8.78 -2.98
N ASP A 575 -26.64 8.42 -4.01
CA ASP A 575 -28.09 8.26 -3.90
C ASP A 575 -28.44 7.03 -3.06
N ARG A 576 -27.65 5.97 -3.18
CA ARG A 576 -27.81 4.73 -2.39
C ARG A 576 -27.59 4.97 -0.92
N LEU A 577 -26.47 5.60 -0.56
CA LEU A 577 -26.14 5.91 0.83
C LEU A 577 -27.15 6.90 1.44
N ARG A 578 -27.59 7.89 0.68
CA ARG A 578 -28.67 8.81 1.13
C ARG A 578 -29.98 8.10 1.38
N ALA A 579 -30.39 7.17 0.51
CA ALA A 579 -31.60 6.39 0.71
C ALA A 579 -31.52 5.52 1.98
N LEU A 580 -30.37 4.89 2.22
CA LEU A 580 -30.09 4.11 3.43
C LEU A 580 -30.07 5.00 4.68
N GLY A 581 -29.36 6.15 4.61
CA GLY A 581 -29.29 7.12 5.70
C GLY A 581 -30.66 7.73 6.05
N ALA A 582 -31.44 8.10 5.04
CA ALA A 582 -32.80 8.59 5.23
C ALA A 582 -33.69 7.55 5.93
N TYR A 583 -33.59 6.28 5.54
CA TYR A 583 -34.27 5.20 6.25
C TYR A 583 -33.78 5.06 7.70
N ASN A 584 -32.47 5.09 7.94
CA ASN A 584 -31.89 4.99 9.28
C ASN A 584 -32.44 6.06 10.22
N GLU A 585 -32.62 7.30 9.72
CA GLU A 585 -33.13 8.43 10.47
C GLU A 585 -34.66 8.41 10.65
N SER A 586 -35.39 8.07 9.58
CA SER A 586 -36.86 8.15 9.55
C SER A 586 -37.55 6.84 9.88
N GLY A 587 -36.90 5.72 9.61
CA GLY A 587 -37.51 4.38 9.61
C GLY A 587 -38.57 4.17 8.53
N ASP A 588 -38.65 5.08 7.53
CA ASP A 588 -39.65 4.99 6.44
C ASP A 588 -39.05 4.21 5.25
N ILE A 589 -39.68 3.09 4.91
CA ILE A 589 -39.26 2.22 3.79
C ILE A 589 -39.39 2.89 2.41
N ALA A 590 -40.13 4.02 2.31
CA ALA A 590 -40.43 4.64 1.03
C ALA A 590 -39.16 5.04 0.24
N ASP A 591 -38.14 5.56 0.91
CA ASP A 591 -36.86 5.94 0.27
C ASP A 591 -36.09 4.71 -0.23
N LEU A 592 -36.09 3.62 0.56
CA LEU A 592 -35.51 2.35 0.13
C LEU A 592 -36.24 1.76 -1.09
N VAL A 593 -37.57 1.77 -1.08
CA VAL A 593 -38.38 1.27 -2.19
C VAL A 593 -38.17 2.12 -3.44
N ALA A 594 -38.08 3.43 -3.30
CA ALA A 594 -37.84 4.32 -4.42
C ALA A 594 -36.50 4.06 -5.13
N PHE A 595 -35.47 3.71 -4.36
CA PHE A 595 -34.11 3.48 -4.89
C PHE A 595 -33.87 2.01 -5.26
N PHE A 596 -34.19 1.08 -4.35
CA PHE A 596 -33.82 -0.34 -4.51
C PHE A 596 -34.95 -1.21 -5.13
N GLY A 597 -36.17 -0.68 -5.18
CA GLY A 597 -37.35 -1.47 -5.47
C GLY A 597 -37.89 -2.23 -4.24
N GLU A 598 -39.15 -2.70 -4.31
CA GLU A 598 -39.86 -3.25 -3.16
C GLU A 598 -39.21 -4.51 -2.57
N GLY A 599 -38.73 -5.42 -3.40
CA GLY A 599 -38.12 -6.67 -2.97
C GLY A 599 -36.79 -6.48 -2.22
N THR A 600 -35.87 -5.73 -2.81
CA THR A 600 -34.57 -5.44 -2.19
C THR A 600 -34.72 -4.58 -0.92
N ALA A 601 -35.61 -3.58 -0.95
CA ALA A 601 -35.91 -2.76 0.21
C ALA A 601 -36.41 -3.62 1.40
N GLN A 602 -37.28 -4.60 1.15
CA GLN A 602 -37.73 -5.52 2.20
C GLN A 602 -36.59 -6.40 2.73
N THR A 603 -35.71 -6.90 1.85
CA THR A 603 -34.54 -7.68 2.26
C THR A 603 -33.60 -6.85 3.14
N ILE A 604 -33.37 -5.57 2.80
CA ILE A 604 -32.57 -4.66 3.63
C ILE A 604 -33.17 -4.52 5.04
N VAL A 605 -34.49 -4.27 5.10
CA VAL A 605 -35.19 -4.11 6.39
C VAL A 605 -35.16 -5.41 7.22
N ASP A 606 -35.35 -6.56 6.59
CA ASP A 606 -35.28 -7.86 7.25
C ASP A 606 -33.88 -8.13 7.80
N SER A 607 -32.82 -7.77 7.04
CA SER A 607 -31.44 -7.93 7.45
C SER A 607 -31.03 -6.97 8.57
N LEU A 608 -31.54 -5.72 8.54
CA LEU A 608 -31.39 -4.78 9.65
C LEU A 608 -32.02 -5.33 10.93
N ASN A 609 -33.25 -5.88 10.83
CA ASN A 609 -33.94 -6.49 11.97
C ASN A 609 -33.26 -7.75 12.50
N ALA A 610 -32.58 -8.49 11.64
CA ALA A 610 -31.80 -9.66 11.98
C ALA A 610 -30.40 -9.32 12.57
N GLY A 611 -29.94 -8.08 12.41
CA GLY A 611 -28.61 -7.65 12.82
C GLY A 611 -27.48 -8.14 11.89
N THR A 612 -27.83 -8.60 10.68
CA THR A 612 -26.84 -9.04 9.66
C THR A 612 -26.43 -7.91 8.71
N PHE A 613 -27.07 -6.76 8.81
CA PHE A 613 -26.78 -5.54 8.07
C PHE A 613 -26.83 -4.36 9.03
N THR A 614 -25.93 -3.40 8.93
CA THR A 614 -25.87 -2.23 9.82
C THR A 614 -25.83 -0.93 9.03
N LEU A 615 -26.40 0.12 9.61
CA LEU A 615 -26.33 1.50 9.13
C LEU A 615 -25.79 2.42 10.23
N GLU A 616 -25.15 1.86 11.25
CA GLU A 616 -24.61 2.62 12.37
C GLU A 616 -23.66 3.70 11.90
N GLY A 617 -23.85 4.92 12.38
CA GLY A 617 -23.06 6.08 11.98
C GLY A 617 -23.53 6.77 10.69
N LEU A 618 -24.29 6.11 9.81
CA LEU A 618 -24.72 6.68 8.52
C LEU A 618 -25.86 7.69 8.72
N GLY A 619 -25.62 8.96 8.39
CA GLY A 619 -26.60 10.04 8.39
C GLY A 619 -27.50 10.05 7.16
N ALA A 620 -28.59 10.81 7.22
CA ALA A 620 -29.57 10.97 6.12
C ALA A 620 -28.97 11.59 4.84
N ASP A 621 -27.86 12.30 4.97
CA ASP A 621 -27.07 12.88 3.87
C ASP A 621 -26.07 11.91 3.23
N GLY A 622 -25.94 10.70 3.82
CA GLY A 622 -24.96 9.70 3.39
C GLY A 622 -23.56 9.90 3.97
N VAL A 623 -23.42 10.79 4.94
CA VAL A 623 -22.16 10.98 5.69
C VAL A 623 -22.13 10.01 6.86
N ILE A 624 -21.00 9.40 7.12
CA ILE A 624 -20.73 8.60 8.32
C ILE A 624 -20.12 9.53 9.36
N ASN A 625 -20.79 9.65 10.52
CA ASN A 625 -20.28 10.39 11.65
C ASN A 625 -19.84 9.40 12.73
N GLN A 626 -18.60 9.48 13.15
CA GLN A 626 -18.01 8.58 14.14
C GLN A 626 -17.25 9.38 15.19
N SER A 627 -17.51 9.11 16.46
CA SER A 627 -16.72 9.69 17.55
C SER A 627 -16.50 8.68 18.65
N ASP A 628 -15.30 8.68 19.23
CA ASP A 628 -14.96 7.80 20.35
C ASP A 628 -13.77 8.36 21.13
N THR A 629 -13.35 7.63 22.18
CA THR A 629 -12.19 7.95 22.99
C THR A 629 -11.31 6.71 23.16
N ILE A 630 -10.06 6.80 22.75
CA ILE A 630 -9.07 5.77 22.95
C ILE A 630 -8.08 6.14 24.05
N PHE A 631 -7.49 5.11 24.68
CA PHE A 631 -6.63 5.28 25.83
C PHE A 631 -5.29 4.55 25.66
N ARG A 632 -4.30 5.00 26.43
CA ARG A 632 -3.05 4.24 26.66
C ARG A 632 -2.62 4.37 28.12
N GLY A 633 -1.88 3.38 28.59
CA GLY A 633 -1.28 3.42 29.92
C GLY A 633 0.04 2.67 29.92
N THR A 634 1.07 3.26 30.50
CA THR A 634 2.40 2.67 30.60
C THR A 634 2.92 2.76 32.02
N LEU A 635 3.62 1.73 32.45
CA LEU A 635 4.33 1.71 33.72
C LEU A 635 5.78 1.33 33.44
N SER A 636 6.72 2.17 33.81
CA SER A 636 8.15 1.93 33.65
C SER A 636 8.85 1.86 34.98
N TYR A 637 9.84 1.00 35.07
CA TYR A 637 10.65 0.82 36.25
C TYR A 637 12.14 0.77 35.91
N GLN A 638 12.88 1.78 36.40
CA GLN A 638 14.35 1.86 36.28
C GLN A 638 14.99 0.87 37.28
N LEU A 639 15.31 -0.34 36.78
CA LEU A 639 15.90 -1.40 37.60
C LEU A 639 17.30 -1.03 38.04
N THR A 640 18.11 -0.55 37.11
CA THR A 640 19.43 0.07 37.33
C THR A 640 19.52 1.31 36.46
N ASP A 641 20.59 2.08 36.55
CA ASP A 641 20.79 3.27 35.70
C ASP A 641 20.90 2.87 34.20
N ASP A 642 21.21 1.61 33.89
CA ASP A 642 21.40 1.06 32.54
C ASP A 642 20.29 0.12 32.11
N ILE A 643 19.26 -0.14 32.92
CA ILE A 643 18.20 -1.11 32.61
C ILE A 643 16.82 -0.55 32.95
N LEU A 644 16.01 -0.37 31.93
CA LEU A 644 14.61 0.00 32.03
C LEU A 644 13.72 -1.22 31.75
N LEU A 645 12.74 -1.46 32.61
CA LEU A 645 11.64 -2.41 32.38
C LEU A 645 10.36 -1.63 32.20
N PHE A 646 9.50 -2.05 31.26
CA PHE A 646 8.20 -1.40 31.10
C PHE A 646 7.10 -2.40 30.78
N GLY A 647 5.87 -2.00 31.08
CA GLY A 647 4.65 -2.65 30.63
C GLY A 647 3.70 -1.59 30.08
N ALA A 648 3.07 -1.85 28.95
CA ALA A 648 2.18 -0.93 28.28
C ALA A 648 0.87 -1.60 27.88
N TRP A 649 -0.18 -0.82 27.88
CA TRP A 649 -1.48 -1.12 27.31
C TRP A 649 -1.90 0.06 26.43
N SER A 650 -2.36 -0.20 25.21
CA SER A 650 -2.74 0.84 24.27
C SER A 650 -3.84 0.38 23.33
N GLU A 651 -4.66 1.34 22.90
CA GLU A 651 -5.74 1.14 21.95
C GLU A 651 -5.46 1.89 20.65
N GLY A 652 -5.85 1.29 19.54
CA GLY A 652 -5.82 1.87 18.21
C GLY A 652 -7.06 1.49 17.42
N PHE A 653 -7.35 2.21 16.35
CA PHE A 653 -8.53 1.94 15.53
C PHE A 653 -8.32 2.32 14.08
N ARG A 654 -9.11 1.69 13.20
CA ARG A 654 -9.39 2.16 11.83
C ARG A 654 -10.84 2.61 11.74
N PRO A 655 -11.11 3.76 11.11
CA PRO A 655 -12.45 4.29 11.04
C PRO A 655 -13.40 3.43 10.20
N GLN A 656 -14.68 3.65 10.39
CA GLN A 656 -15.72 3.10 9.53
C GLN A 656 -15.55 3.60 8.10
N THR A 657 -15.90 2.76 7.13
CA THR A 657 -15.94 3.12 5.71
C THR A 657 -17.26 2.67 5.09
N SER A 658 -17.60 3.17 3.92
CA SER A 658 -18.78 2.77 3.17
C SER A 658 -18.43 2.12 1.84
N ASN A 659 -19.34 1.30 1.33
CA ASN A 659 -19.17 0.60 0.08
C ASN A 659 -20.02 1.19 -1.05
N ARG A 660 -19.44 1.22 -2.26
CA ARG A 660 -20.12 1.73 -3.47
C ARG A 660 -21.42 1.00 -3.79
N ASN A 661 -21.53 -0.30 -3.46
CA ASN A 661 -22.69 -1.13 -3.72
C ASN A 661 -23.48 -1.45 -2.46
N ALA A 662 -23.45 -0.60 -1.48
CA ALA A 662 -24.16 -0.73 -0.22
C ALA A 662 -25.61 -1.23 -0.40
N GLY A 663 -26.00 -2.26 0.35
CA GLY A 663 -27.33 -2.85 0.32
C GLY A 663 -27.66 -3.67 -0.93
N GLN A 664 -26.71 -3.88 -1.84
CA GLN A 664 -26.91 -4.75 -2.99
C GLN A 664 -26.89 -6.22 -2.57
N PRO A 665 -27.91 -7.02 -2.89
CA PRO A 665 -27.85 -8.45 -2.63
C PRO A 665 -26.83 -9.11 -3.57
N ALA A 666 -26.18 -10.18 -3.09
CA ALA A 666 -25.34 -11.02 -3.95
C ALA A 666 -26.13 -11.54 -5.14
N ALA A 667 -25.50 -11.64 -6.31
CA ALA A 667 -26.18 -12.12 -7.53
C ALA A 667 -26.65 -13.57 -7.38
N ASN A 668 -25.92 -14.38 -6.65
CA ASN A 668 -26.28 -15.73 -6.29
C ASN A 668 -26.80 -15.78 -4.84
N GLN A 669 -28.11 -15.87 -4.65
CA GLN A 669 -28.77 -15.93 -3.34
C GLN A 669 -28.91 -17.36 -2.83
N THR A 670 -27.91 -18.23 -3.05
CA THR A 670 -27.93 -19.62 -2.60
C THR A 670 -26.73 -19.95 -1.74
N GLY A 671 -26.88 -20.93 -0.85
CA GLY A 671 -25.80 -21.36 0.03
C GLY A 671 -25.43 -20.28 1.04
N VAL A 672 -24.15 -19.95 1.15
CA VAL A 672 -23.63 -18.96 2.09
C VAL A 672 -24.06 -17.53 1.80
N TYR A 673 -24.53 -17.26 0.58
CA TYR A 673 -25.00 -15.93 0.16
C TYR A 673 -26.51 -15.73 0.30
N GLU A 674 -27.24 -16.71 0.85
CA GLU A 674 -28.66 -16.55 1.13
C GLU A 674 -28.87 -15.41 2.14
N GLY A 675 -29.47 -14.32 1.67
CA GLY A 675 -29.69 -13.12 2.47
C GLY A 675 -28.47 -12.19 2.62
N PHE A 676 -27.34 -12.46 1.96
CA PHE A 676 -26.19 -11.56 1.99
C PHE A 676 -26.48 -10.25 1.26
N LEU A 677 -26.13 -9.15 1.91
CA LEU A 677 -26.12 -7.80 1.35
C LEU A 677 -24.71 -7.21 1.49
N VAL A 678 -24.24 -6.53 0.45
CA VAL A 678 -22.99 -5.77 0.54
C VAL A 678 -23.11 -4.76 1.69
N PRO A 679 -22.22 -4.76 2.68
CA PRO A 679 -22.28 -3.85 3.81
C PRO A 679 -22.41 -2.39 3.40
N ALA A 680 -23.29 -1.65 4.01
CA ALA A 680 -23.43 -0.20 3.77
C ALA A 680 -22.28 0.55 4.44
N VAL A 681 -22.03 0.19 5.67
CA VAL A 681 -21.00 0.78 6.54
C VAL A 681 -20.29 -0.37 7.23
N THR A 682 -18.97 -0.31 7.33
CA THR A 682 -18.20 -1.23 8.17
C THR A 682 -18.30 -0.80 9.63
N ARG A 683 -18.09 -1.73 10.57
CA ARG A 683 -17.84 -1.37 11.96
C ARG A 683 -16.39 -0.89 12.10
N THR A 684 -16.15 -0.04 13.09
CA THR A 684 -14.80 0.36 13.50
C THR A 684 -13.98 -0.89 13.81
N ASP A 685 -12.81 -0.98 13.22
CA ASP A 685 -11.83 -2.02 13.50
C ASP A 685 -10.94 -1.50 14.63
N THR A 686 -10.90 -2.21 15.76
CA THR A 686 -10.16 -1.80 16.94
C THR A 686 -9.05 -2.80 17.29
N LEU A 687 -7.93 -2.30 17.78
CA LEU A 687 -6.80 -3.08 18.23
C LEU A 687 -6.45 -2.70 19.67
N THR A 688 -6.49 -3.68 20.58
CA THR A 688 -6.01 -3.55 21.95
C THR A 688 -4.71 -4.31 22.11
N ASN A 689 -3.66 -3.61 22.54
CA ASN A 689 -2.32 -4.15 22.65
C ASN A 689 -1.82 -4.16 24.10
N TYR A 690 -1.12 -5.22 24.48
CA TYR A 690 -0.46 -5.42 25.77
C TYR A 690 1.01 -5.74 25.53
N GLU A 691 1.90 -5.02 26.19
CA GLU A 691 3.35 -5.18 26.03
C GLU A 691 4.06 -5.32 27.38
N ILE A 692 5.15 -6.04 27.34
CA ILE A 692 6.17 -6.05 28.40
C ILE A 692 7.54 -6.00 27.73
N GLY A 693 8.38 -5.05 28.13
CA GLY A 693 9.67 -4.84 27.48
C GLY A 693 10.80 -4.54 28.44
N ILE A 694 12.00 -4.69 27.91
CA ILE A 694 13.27 -4.36 28.54
C ILE A 694 14.11 -3.53 27.56
N LYS A 695 14.71 -2.46 28.06
CA LYS A 695 15.75 -1.70 27.37
C LYS A 695 17.00 -1.68 28.23
N SER A 696 18.16 -1.89 27.62
CA SER A 696 19.39 -1.96 28.39
C SER A 696 20.61 -1.50 27.61
N ASP A 697 21.47 -0.70 28.28
CA ASP A 697 22.80 -0.32 27.84
C ASP A 697 23.82 -0.97 28.76
N LEU A 698 24.39 -2.07 28.32
CA LEU A 698 25.28 -2.95 29.10
C LEU A 698 26.76 -2.71 28.76
N ALA A 699 27.66 -3.23 29.61
CA ALA A 699 29.10 -3.19 29.35
C ALA A 699 29.64 -1.77 29.14
N ASP A 700 29.27 -0.84 30.02
CA ASP A 700 29.63 0.59 29.94
C ASP A 700 29.20 1.25 28.62
N GLY A 701 27.96 0.96 28.14
CA GLY A 701 27.39 1.50 26.91
C GLY A 701 27.93 0.86 25.62
N ARG A 702 28.61 -0.28 25.70
CA ARG A 702 29.13 -1.01 24.53
C ARG A 702 28.17 -2.04 23.97
N LEU A 703 27.15 -2.43 24.70
CA LEU A 703 26.15 -3.40 24.27
C LEU A 703 24.75 -2.88 24.63
N ARG A 704 24.01 -2.50 23.61
CA ARG A 704 22.59 -2.19 23.71
C ARG A 704 21.78 -3.44 23.37
N LEU A 705 20.76 -3.74 24.18
CA LEU A 705 19.85 -4.84 23.94
C LEU A 705 18.44 -4.43 24.37
N ASN A 706 17.50 -4.47 23.43
CA ASN A 706 16.09 -4.19 23.66
C ASN A 706 15.28 -5.41 23.28
N ALA A 707 14.19 -5.69 23.99
CA ALA A 707 13.26 -6.74 23.65
C ALA A 707 11.87 -6.42 24.20
N THR A 708 10.84 -6.70 23.42
CA THR A 708 9.44 -6.50 23.77
C THR A 708 8.64 -7.74 23.39
N ALA A 709 7.93 -8.32 24.34
CA ALA A 709 6.91 -9.33 24.09
C ALA A 709 5.54 -8.63 24.12
N TYR A 710 4.68 -9.01 23.16
CA TYR A 710 3.39 -8.36 23.00
C TYR A 710 2.28 -9.35 22.66
N ARG A 711 1.05 -8.92 22.93
CA ARG A 711 -0.19 -9.52 22.46
C ARG A 711 -1.14 -8.41 22.03
N SER A 712 -1.69 -8.55 20.83
CA SER A 712 -2.70 -7.64 20.25
C SER A 712 -3.96 -8.42 19.96
N ASP A 713 -5.07 -7.95 20.48
CA ASP A 713 -6.41 -8.44 20.17
C ASP A 713 -7.06 -7.46 19.19
N ILE A 714 -7.46 -7.93 18.01
CA ILE A 714 -8.10 -7.13 16.95
C ILE A 714 -9.57 -7.54 16.90
N GLU A 715 -10.47 -6.58 17.06
CA GLU A 715 -11.91 -6.81 16.97
C GLU A 715 -12.45 -6.17 15.67
N ASP A 716 -13.38 -6.87 15.01
CA ASP A 716 -14.04 -6.42 13.78
C ASP A 716 -13.07 -6.07 12.63
N LEU A 717 -12.03 -6.90 12.42
CA LEU A 717 -11.00 -6.70 11.40
C LEU A 717 -11.59 -6.40 10.01
N GLN A 718 -11.30 -5.22 9.49
CA GLN A 718 -11.71 -4.81 8.14
C GLN A 718 -10.78 -5.40 7.09
N SER A 719 -11.35 -5.98 6.04
CA SER A 719 -10.59 -6.47 4.88
C SER A 719 -11.34 -6.18 3.59
N SER A 720 -10.58 -5.93 2.53
CA SER A 720 -11.13 -5.86 1.18
C SER A 720 -11.44 -7.27 0.68
N ARG A 721 -12.57 -7.42 0.02
CA ARG A 721 -12.97 -8.67 -0.59
C ARG A 721 -13.49 -8.47 -2.01
N PHE A 722 -13.12 -9.38 -2.89
CA PHE A 722 -13.64 -9.43 -4.24
C PHE A 722 -14.77 -10.47 -4.34
N ASP A 723 -15.93 -10.07 -4.83
CA ASP A 723 -17.07 -10.96 -5.06
C ASP A 723 -17.32 -11.20 -6.55
N PRO A 724 -16.82 -12.30 -7.13
CA PRO A 724 -17.04 -12.62 -8.53
C PRO A 724 -18.48 -13.12 -8.83
N SER A 725 -19.26 -13.48 -7.80
CA SER A 725 -20.66 -13.90 -7.98
C SER A 725 -21.57 -12.73 -8.33
N ASN A 726 -21.14 -11.52 -8.07
CA ASN A 726 -21.86 -10.31 -8.45
C ASN A 726 -21.51 -9.93 -9.89
N VAL A 727 -22.54 -9.68 -10.70
CA VAL A 727 -22.43 -9.31 -12.12
C VAL A 727 -21.52 -8.10 -12.37
N ALA A 728 -21.20 -7.34 -11.36
CA ALA A 728 -20.37 -6.14 -11.45
C ALA A 728 -18.92 -6.35 -11.01
N PHE A 729 -18.49 -7.56 -10.67
CA PHE A 729 -17.10 -7.83 -10.22
C PHE A 729 -16.60 -6.79 -9.21
N LEU A 730 -17.20 -6.77 -8.03
CA LEU A 730 -17.01 -5.70 -7.11
C LEU A 730 -16.11 -6.09 -5.96
N VAL A 731 -15.11 -5.27 -5.73
CA VAL A 731 -14.42 -5.22 -4.44
C VAL A 731 -15.27 -4.41 -3.48
N PHE A 732 -15.41 -4.88 -2.25
CA PHE A 732 -16.03 -4.18 -1.15
C PHE A 732 -15.26 -4.47 0.14
N VAL A 733 -15.46 -3.64 1.14
CA VAL A 733 -14.86 -3.78 2.46
C VAL A 733 -15.90 -4.36 3.42
N GLU A 734 -15.47 -5.35 4.21
CA GLU A 734 -16.31 -5.90 5.28
C GLU A 734 -15.47 -6.20 6.53
N ASN A 735 -16.16 -6.39 7.66
CA ASN A 735 -15.52 -6.89 8.86
C ASN A 735 -15.53 -8.42 8.80
N ILE A 736 -14.35 -9.02 8.62
CA ILE A 736 -14.23 -10.46 8.41
C ILE A 736 -14.29 -11.28 9.70
N GLY A 737 -13.99 -10.69 10.84
CA GLY A 737 -13.98 -11.32 12.15
C GLY A 737 -12.98 -10.69 13.08
N ASP A 738 -12.56 -11.45 14.11
CA ASP A 738 -11.58 -11.01 15.09
C ASP A 738 -10.28 -11.79 14.91
N ALA A 739 -9.15 -11.16 15.27
CA ALA A 739 -7.84 -11.78 15.18
C ALA A 739 -7.04 -11.56 16.46
N GLU A 740 -6.11 -12.48 16.72
CA GLU A 740 -5.12 -12.37 17.78
C GLU A 740 -3.72 -12.41 17.18
N VAL A 741 -2.85 -11.55 17.67
CA VAL A 741 -1.43 -11.55 17.31
C VAL A 741 -0.59 -11.59 18.58
N THR A 742 0.32 -12.53 18.67
CA THR A 742 1.29 -12.64 19.77
C THR A 742 2.70 -12.67 19.19
N GLY A 743 3.64 -11.98 19.82
CA GLY A 743 4.99 -11.95 19.28
C GLY A 743 6.06 -11.41 20.22
N VAL A 744 7.28 -11.43 19.73
CA VAL A 744 8.46 -10.88 20.37
C VAL A 744 9.30 -10.15 19.35
N ASP A 745 9.59 -8.86 19.61
CA ASP A 745 10.55 -8.05 18.87
C ASP A 745 11.81 -7.90 19.72
N ALA A 746 12.98 -8.01 19.10
CA ALA A 746 14.25 -7.76 19.77
C ALA A 746 15.27 -7.13 18.82
N ASP A 747 16.06 -6.21 19.32
CA ASP A 747 17.20 -5.61 18.64
C ASP A 747 18.42 -5.51 19.54
N PHE A 748 19.59 -5.53 18.92
CA PHE A 748 20.83 -5.29 19.63
C PHE A 748 21.86 -4.55 18.78
N SER A 749 22.74 -3.82 19.46
CA SER A 749 23.93 -3.23 18.88
C SER A 749 25.11 -3.44 19.83
N TRP A 750 26.21 -3.99 19.33
CA TRP A 750 27.38 -4.34 20.12
C TRP A 750 28.67 -3.80 19.52
N LEU A 751 29.30 -2.87 20.23
CA LEU A 751 30.65 -2.40 19.95
C LEU A 751 31.67 -3.44 20.51
N VAL A 752 31.92 -4.49 19.73
CA VAL A 752 32.74 -5.65 20.11
C VAL A 752 34.21 -5.19 20.44
N THR A 753 34.73 -4.34 19.58
CA THR A 753 35.98 -3.59 19.76
C THR A 753 35.74 -2.14 19.37
N ASP A 754 36.67 -1.24 19.60
CA ASP A 754 36.52 0.17 19.19
C ASP A 754 36.35 0.36 17.68
N ASN A 755 36.55 -0.70 16.89
CA ASN A 755 36.50 -0.69 15.43
C ASN A 755 35.56 -1.75 14.84
N LEU A 756 34.87 -2.54 15.63
CA LEU A 756 33.96 -3.58 15.17
C LEU A 756 32.61 -3.44 15.86
N VAL A 757 31.61 -3.11 15.08
CA VAL A 757 30.21 -3.11 15.49
C VAL A 757 29.49 -4.31 14.88
N ILE A 758 28.70 -4.99 15.69
CA ILE A 758 27.75 -6.02 15.24
C ILE A 758 26.36 -5.60 15.73
N SER A 759 25.41 -5.54 14.83
CA SER A 759 24.02 -5.20 15.15
C SER A 759 23.05 -6.13 14.46
N GLY A 760 21.87 -6.26 15.02
CA GLY A 760 20.83 -7.09 14.42
C GLY A 760 19.50 -6.87 15.10
N ALA A 761 18.45 -7.31 14.41
CA ALA A 761 17.09 -7.30 14.91
C ALA A 761 16.39 -8.59 14.49
N ALA A 762 15.41 -9.02 15.28
CA ALA A 762 14.59 -10.20 14.99
C ALA A 762 13.16 -10.01 15.50
N ALA A 763 12.20 -10.57 14.79
CA ALA A 763 10.81 -10.65 15.18
C ALA A 763 10.32 -12.10 15.06
N TRP A 764 9.55 -12.52 16.05
CA TRP A 764 8.74 -13.74 15.99
C TRP A 764 7.29 -13.36 16.19
N VAL A 765 6.42 -13.82 15.28
CA VAL A 765 5.01 -13.45 15.23
C VAL A 765 4.16 -14.68 15.02
N ASP A 766 3.14 -14.86 15.86
CA ASP A 766 2.06 -15.83 15.69
C ASP A 766 0.74 -15.06 15.60
N ASN A 767 0.03 -15.19 14.48
CA ASN A 767 -1.22 -14.51 14.23
C ASN A 767 -2.28 -15.46 13.71
N GLU A 768 -3.52 -15.28 14.16
CA GLU A 768 -4.65 -16.10 13.72
C GLU A 768 -5.98 -15.35 13.82
N LEU A 769 -6.92 -15.73 12.95
CA LEU A 769 -8.32 -15.36 13.09
C LEU A 769 -8.95 -16.19 14.21
N THR A 770 -9.41 -15.53 15.27
CA THR A 770 -10.03 -16.15 16.43
C THR A 770 -11.54 -16.31 16.29
N SER A 771 -12.17 -15.43 15.53
CA SER A 771 -13.55 -15.54 15.09
C SER A 771 -13.67 -15.11 13.62
N VAL A 772 -14.69 -15.58 12.95
CA VAL A 772 -15.00 -15.23 11.56
C VAL A 772 -16.49 -14.93 11.47
N ASN A 773 -16.85 -13.94 10.66
CA ASN A 773 -18.24 -13.65 10.35
C ASN A 773 -18.93 -14.95 9.93
N PRO A 774 -20.06 -15.34 10.56
CA PRO A 774 -20.73 -16.62 10.30
C PRO A 774 -21.09 -16.89 8.83
N GLN A 775 -21.23 -15.85 8.02
CA GLN A 775 -21.45 -15.97 6.57
C GLN A 775 -20.19 -16.36 5.79
N LEU A 776 -19.00 -16.25 6.41
CA LEU A 776 -17.69 -16.53 5.81
C LEU A 776 -17.05 -17.80 6.37
N ASP A 777 -17.50 -18.23 7.57
CA ASP A 777 -16.86 -19.34 8.29
C ASP A 777 -16.93 -20.66 7.52
N GLY A 778 -15.75 -21.26 7.37
CA GLY A 778 -15.59 -22.57 6.72
C GLY A 778 -15.73 -22.54 5.20
N VAL A 779 -16.13 -21.43 4.60
CA VAL A 779 -16.37 -21.30 3.15
C VAL A 779 -15.32 -20.39 2.51
N VAL A 780 -15.08 -19.25 3.11
CA VAL A 780 -14.13 -18.25 2.60
C VAL A 780 -12.88 -18.18 3.46
N VAL A 781 -13.07 -18.12 4.78
CA VAL A 781 -11.96 -18.02 5.75
C VAL A 781 -12.29 -18.89 6.97
N PRO A 782 -11.60 -19.99 7.25
CA PRO A 782 -11.81 -20.72 8.50
C PRO A 782 -11.17 -20.02 9.70
N VAL A 783 -11.77 -20.17 10.87
CA VAL A 783 -11.16 -19.82 12.16
C VAL A 783 -9.81 -20.53 12.30
N GLY A 784 -8.80 -19.85 12.85
CA GLY A 784 -7.41 -20.31 12.93
C GLY A 784 -6.60 -20.07 11.65
N SER A 785 -7.15 -19.34 10.67
CA SER A 785 -6.37 -18.89 9.51
C SER A 785 -5.37 -17.80 9.92
N ARG A 786 -4.15 -17.92 9.41
CA ARG A 786 -3.14 -16.87 9.55
C ARG A 786 -3.47 -15.65 8.67
N LEU A 787 -3.14 -14.47 9.16
CA LEU A 787 -3.23 -13.24 8.39
C LEU A 787 -2.16 -13.23 7.27
N PRO A 788 -2.42 -12.55 6.13
CA PRO A 788 -1.55 -12.60 4.96
C PRO A 788 -0.21 -11.86 5.16
N TYR A 789 0.79 -12.19 4.34
CA TYR A 789 2.11 -11.56 4.22
C TYR A 789 3.03 -11.65 5.43
N VAL A 790 2.61 -12.21 6.54
CA VAL A 790 3.34 -12.20 7.81
C VAL A 790 4.13 -13.49 7.99
N PRO A 791 5.48 -13.44 8.01
CA PRO A 791 6.31 -14.58 8.37
C PRO A 791 6.26 -14.86 9.87
N GLU A 792 6.38 -16.13 10.30
CA GLU A 792 6.51 -16.45 11.71
C GLU A 792 7.80 -15.93 12.31
N PHE A 793 8.86 -15.87 11.52
CA PHE A 793 10.16 -15.38 11.97
C PHE A 793 10.83 -14.57 10.87
N SER A 794 11.36 -13.42 11.24
CA SER A 794 12.22 -12.60 10.39
C SER A 794 13.34 -12.01 11.22
N GLY A 795 14.48 -11.70 10.58
CA GLY A 795 15.59 -11.10 11.28
C GLY A 795 16.74 -10.71 10.38
N ASN A 796 17.57 -9.83 10.89
CA ASN A 796 18.79 -9.40 10.23
C ASN A 796 19.97 -9.39 11.19
N LEU A 797 21.16 -9.56 10.65
CA LEU A 797 22.43 -9.44 11.37
C LEU A 797 23.43 -8.69 10.48
N ARG A 798 24.09 -7.70 11.04
CA ARG A 798 25.04 -6.83 10.34
C ARG A 798 26.35 -6.75 11.12
N ALA A 799 27.45 -6.56 10.41
CA ALA A 799 28.74 -6.29 11.00
C ALA A 799 29.50 -5.27 10.17
N ARG A 800 30.14 -4.31 10.83
CA ARG A 800 31.04 -3.32 10.25
C ARG A 800 32.37 -3.33 11.01
N TRP A 801 33.45 -3.40 10.26
CA TRP A 801 34.80 -3.32 10.79
C TRP A 801 35.58 -2.20 10.12
N ASP A 802 35.97 -1.19 10.90
CA ASP A 802 36.75 -0.05 10.48
C ASP A 802 38.23 -0.25 10.83
N PHE A 803 39.12 0.18 9.93
CA PHE A 803 40.57 0.02 10.13
C PHE A 803 41.36 1.15 9.45
N PRO A 804 42.43 1.67 10.09
CA PRO A 804 43.27 2.69 9.50
C PRO A 804 44.14 2.13 8.37
N ILE A 805 44.29 2.90 7.30
CA ILE A 805 45.20 2.61 6.17
C ILE A 805 46.29 3.68 6.13
N ASP A 806 47.29 3.52 6.96
CA ASP A 806 48.36 4.52 7.18
C ASP A 806 49.07 4.97 5.89
N SER A 807 49.21 4.04 4.91
CA SER A 807 49.89 4.32 3.63
C SER A 807 49.14 5.34 2.78
N PHE A 808 47.84 5.49 2.96
CA PHE A 808 46.96 6.42 2.25
C PHE A 808 46.45 7.56 3.12
N GLN A 809 46.74 7.53 4.43
CA GLN A 809 46.17 8.45 5.42
C GLN A 809 44.64 8.45 5.29
N ALA A 810 44.02 7.26 5.31
CA ALA A 810 42.62 7.03 5.09
C ALA A 810 42.11 5.97 6.05
N ASN A 811 40.82 5.91 6.26
CA ASN A 811 40.13 4.84 6.97
C ASN A 811 39.47 3.91 5.97
N GLY A 812 39.72 2.62 6.12
CA GLY A 812 39.02 1.59 5.35
C GLY A 812 37.97 0.96 6.22
N TYR A 813 36.92 0.45 5.60
CA TYR A 813 35.94 -0.39 6.28
C TYR A 813 35.49 -1.57 5.41
N VAL A 814 35.00 -2.60 6.08
CA VAL A 814 34.28 -3.72 5.46
C VAL A 814 32.99 -3.89 6.24
N ARG A 815 31.89 -3.96 5.51
CA ARG A 815 30.58 -4.25 6.09
C ARG A 815 29.90 -5.43 5.37
N GLY A 816 29.06 -6.13 6.08
CA GLY A 816 28.23 -7.19 5.53
C GLY A 816 27.00 -7.41 6.38
N GLY A 817 25.95 -7.86 5.74
CA GLY A 817 24.65 -8.13 6.37
C GLY A 817 23.99 -9.37 5.77
N ILE A 818 23.18 -10.01 6.58
CA ILE A 818 22.27 -11.10 6.22
C ILE A 818 20.87 -10.74 6.72
N THR A 819 19.90 -10.88 5.85
CA THR A 819 18.48 -10.77 6.19
C THR A 819 17.79 -12.08 5.86
N TYR A 820 17.00 -12.60 6.80
CA TYR A 820 16.18 -13.78 6.64
C TYR A 820 14.73 -13.42 6.88
N THR A 821 13.84 -13.87 5.98
CA THR A 821 12.40 -13.78 6.11
C THR A 821 11.81 -15.17 5.93
N GLY A 822 11.03 -15.62 6.90
CA GLY A 822 10.36 -16.91 6.88
C GLY A 822 9.22 -16.96 5.89
N ASP A 823 8.66 -18.15 5.70
CA ASP A 823 7.50 -18.34 4.84
C ASP A 823 6.26 -17.56 5.33
N SER A 824 5.48 -17.07 4.40
CA SER A 824 4.24 -16.35 4.65
C SER A 824 3.12 -16.78 3.71
N ARG A 825 1.93 -16.23 3.87
CA ARG A 825 0.79 -16.51 2.99
C ARG A 825 0.39 -15.25 2.23
N ALA A 826 0.11 -15.40 0.95
CA ALA A 826 -0.32 -14.27 0.13
C ALA A 826 -1.76 -13.85 0.40
N LEU A 827 -2.62 -14.78 0.82
CA LEU A 827 -4.05 -14.53 1.05
C LEU A 827 -4.52 -15.18 2.35
N SER A 828 -5.34 -14.49 3.12
CA SER A 828 -6.08 -15.05 4.26
C SER A 828 -7.37 -15.70 3.80
N THR A 829 -8.04 -15.11 2.81
CA THR A 829 -9.29 -15.59 2.26
C THR A 829 -9.05 -16.73 1.28
N CYS A 830 -9.89 -17.73 1.34
CA CYS A 830 -10.02 -18.71 0.29
C CYS A 830 -10.81 -18.08 -0.85
N ASN A 831 -10.29 -18.15 -2.06
CA ASN A 831 -11.06 -17.80 -3.23
C ASN A 831 -12.10 -18.90 -3.57
N ALA A 832 -12.89 -19.28 -2.58
CA ALA A 832 -13.95 -20.32 -2.70
C ALA A 832 -14.99 -19.95 -3.76
N TYR A 833 -15.18 -18.65 -3.99
CA TYR A 833 -16.05 -18.13 -5.03
C TYR A 833 -15.71 -18.59 -6.44
N PHE A 834 -14.44 -18.56 -6.76
CA PHE A 834 -13.93 -19.05 -8.00
C PHE A 834 -14.34 -20.50 -8.25
N ILE A 835 -14.39 -21.24 -7.20
CA ILE A 835 -14.56 -22.67 -7.25
C ILE A 835 -16.01 -23.08 -7.42
N GLU A 836 -16.92 -22.49 -6.66
CA GLU A 836 -18.34 -22.82 -6.81
C GLU A 836 -18.89 -22.33 -8.14
N ASP A 837 -18.51 -21.11 -8.55
CA ASP A 837 -19.01 -20.54 -9.80
C ASP A 837 -18.42 -21.24 -11.02
N VAL A 838 -17.12 -21.52 -11.00
CA VAL A 838 -16.46 -22.30 -12.04
C VAL A 838 -16.97 -23.75 -12.04
N THR A 839 -17.24 -24.33 -10.86
CA THR A 839 -17.78 -25.70 -10.79
C THR A 839 -19.18 -25.78 -11.36
N ALA A 840 -20.07 -24.86 -10.97
CA ALA A 840 -21.43 -24.79 -11.52
C ALA A 840 -21.44 -24.51 -13.02
N GLN A 841 -20.48 -23.72 -13.50
CA GLN A 841 -20.34 -23.35 -14.90
C GLN A 841 -19.63 -24.41 -15.75
N VAL A 842 -18.61 -25.07 -15.20
CA VAL A 842 -17.83 -26.11 -15.89
C VAL A 842 -18.53 -27.47 -15.90
N PHE A 843 -19.15 -27.86 -14.82
CA PHE A 843 -19.69 -29.21 -14.63
C PHE A 843 -21.24 -29.26 -14.64
N GLY A 844 -21.92 -28.14 -14.72
CA GLY A 844 -23.37 -28.04 -14.70
C GLY A 844 -23.97 -28.09 -13.30
N THR A 845 -25.14 -27.49 -13.14
CA THR A 845 -25.92 -27.51 -11.89
C THR A 845 -26.27 -28.94 -11.49
N GLY A 846 -25.67 -29.45 -10.44
CA GLY A 846 -25.92 -30.79 -9.90
C GLY A 846 -24.68 -31.63 -9.66
N THR A 847 -23.49 -31.17 -10.02
CA THR A 847 -22.23 -31.79 -9.63
C THR A 847 -21.78 -31.14 -8.31
N SER A 848 -22.08 -31.76 -7.18
CA SER A 848 -21.43 -31.36 -5.92
C SER A 848 -20.01 -31.90 -5.94
N LEU A 849 -19.04 -31.06 -6.24
CA LEU A 849 -17.70 -31.29 -5.75
C LEU A 849 -17.74 -30.96 -4.25
N THR A 850 -17.67 -31.98 -3.44
CA THR A 850 -17.51 -31.83 -1.99
C THR A 850 -16.08 -31.36 -1.72
N ILE A 851 -15.89 -30.08 -1.81
CA ILE A 851 -14.65 -29.36 -1.52
C ILE A 851 -14.26 -29.53 -0.04
N ALA A 852 -15.23 -29.87 0.81
CA ALA A 852 -15.07 -29.92 2.26
C ALA A 852 -14.43 -31.20 2.80
N GLU A 853 -14.37 -32.30 2.08
CA GLU A 853 -14.03 -33.59 2.67
C GLU A 853 -12.57 -34.03 2.56
N GLU A 854 -11.70 -33.35 1.83
CA GLU A 854 -10.31 -33.78 1.64
C GLU A 854 -9.23 -32.74 1.91
N GLY A 855 -9.38 -31.91 2.93
CA GLY A 855 -8.41 -30.87 3.23
C GLY A 855 -8.33 -29.85 2.08
N GLY A 856 -9.47 -29.64 1.47
CA GLY A 856 -9.66 -28.89 0.26
C GLY A 856 -9.11 -27.49 0.31
N PHE A 857 -9.35 -26.74 -0.65
CA PHE A 857 -8.95 -25.41 -1.06
C PHE A 857 -8.47 -24.44 0.04
N CYS A 858 -9.08 -24.48 1.22
CA CYS A 858 -8.74 -23.60 2.33
C CYS A 858 -7.77 -24.22 3.34
N GLY A 859 -7.39 -25.46 3.17
CA GLY A 859 -6.61 -26.23 4.15
C GLY A 859 -5.16 -26.52 3.77
N THR A 860 -4.82 -26.52 2.48
CA THR A 860 -3.47 -26.88 2.02
C THR A 860 -2.84 -25.70 1.30
N PRO A 861 -1.79 -25.10 1.86
CA PRO A 861 -1.00 -24.07 1.18
C PRO A 861 -0.45 -24.65 -0.13
N LEU A 862 -0.48 -23.85 -1.20
CA LEU A 862 0.24 -24.16 -2.44
C LEU A 862 1.67 -23.64 -2.31
N THR A 863 2.63 -24.41 -2.77
CA THR A 863 4.04 -24.01 -2.85
C THR A 863 4.38 -23.45 -4.23
N GLY A 864 5.57 -22.87 -4.39
CA GLY A 864 6.05 -22.36 -5.69
C GLY A 864 5.97 -23.37 -6.83
N ASP A 865 6.22 -24.64 -6.55
CA ASP A 865 6.09 -25.73 -7.53
C ASP A 865 4.62 -25.99 -7.93
N ASP A 866 3.68 -25.69 -7.03
CA ASP A 866 2.25 -25.83 -7.30
C ASP A 866 1.71 -24.65 -8.13
N LEU A 867 2.33 -23.46 -8.04
CA LEU A 867 1.94 -22.29 -8.82
C LEU A 867 2.05 -22.55 -10.32
N ALA A 868 3.11 -23.20 -10.77
CA ALA A 868 3.27 -23.64 -12.16
C ALA A 868 2.13 -24.53 -12.66
N SER A 869 1.38 -25.12 -11.75
CA SER A 869 0.22 -25.97 -12.05
C SER A 869 -1.13 -25.24 -11.96
N VAL A 870 -1.16 -24.02 -11.38
CA VAL A 870 -2.36 -23.14 -11.35
C VAL A 870 -2.62 -22.47 -12.70
N THR A 871 -1.65 -22.48 -13.58
CA THR A 871 -1.71 -21.84 -14.91
C THR A 871 -2.36 -22.67 -15.99
N ASP A 872 -2.93 -23.82 -15.64
CA ASP A 872 -3.92 -24.40 -16.53
C ASP A 872 -5.04 -23.37 -16.72
N PRO A 873 -5.26 -22.86 -17.94
CA PRO A 873 -6.30 -21.86 -18.22
C PRO A 873 -7.71 -22.31 -17.81
N SER A 874 -7.86 -23.58 -17.47
CA SER A 874 -9.10 -24.13 -16.93
C SER A 874 -9.19 -24.05 -15.41
N PHE A 875 -8.17 -23.65 -14.67
CA PHE A 875 -8.07 -23.78 -13.20
C PHE A 875 -8.41 -25.19 -12.67
N VAL A 876 -8.41 -26.17 -13.55
CA VAL A 876 -8.81 -27.55 -13.30
C VAL A 876 -7.61 -28.45 -13.58
N GLY A 877 -7.19 -29.19 -12.59
CA GLY A 877 -6.19 -30.23 -12.74
C GLY A 877 -6.79 -31.61 -12.48
N VAL A 878 -6.07 -32.64 -12.88
CA VAL A 878 -6.40 -34.00 -12.54
C VAL A 878 -5.36 -34.48 -11.54
N ASP A 879 -5.78 -34.94 -10.37
CA ASP A 879 -4.86 -35.47 -9.37
C ASP A 879 -4.28 -36.82 -9.76
N ALA A 880 -3.36 -37.33 -8.93
CA ALA A 880 -2.72 -38.62 -9.16
C ALA A 880 -3.70 -39.82 -9.19
N ASN A 881 -4.92 -39.64 -8.72
CA ASN A 881 -5.98 -40.65 -8.74
C ASN A 881 -6.89 -40.53 -9.96
N GLY A 882 -6.68 -39.47 -10.77
CA GLY A 882 -7.52 -39.19 -11.94
C GLY A 882 -8.76 -38.34 -11.61
N ASP A 883 -8.83 -37.81 -10.39
CA ASP A 883 -9.93 -36.95 -9.98
C ASP A 883 -9.66 -35.50 -10.39
N THR A 884 -10.68 -34.83 -10.93
CA THR A 884 -10.59 -33.43 -11.31
C THR A 884 -10.61 -32.54 -10.06
N ARG A 885 -9.58 -31.75 -9.91
CA ARG A 885 -9.44 -30.83 -8.76
C ARG A 885 -9.16 -29.41 -9.22
N PHE A 886 -9.68 -28.46 -8.48
CA PHE A 886 -9.31 -27.08 -8.64
C PHE A 886 -7.97 -26.80 -7.97
N LYS A 887 -7.16 -26.01 -8.61
CA LYS A 887 -5.87 -25.57 -8.10
C LYS A 887 -5.98 -24.09 -7.82
N ALA A 888 -6.03 -23.73 -6.67
CA ALA A 888 -5.66 -22.44 -6.07
C ALA A 888 -6.30 -22.26 -4.72
N ALA A 889 -5.71 -21.58 -3.87
CA ALA A 889 -6.19 -20.45 -3.22
C ALA A 889 -5.40 -19.96 -2.03
N ARG A 890 -4.47 -20.71 -1.47
CA ARG A 890 -3.56 -20.15 -0.47
C ARG A 890 -2.14 -20.40 -0.92
N TYR A 891 -1.59 -19.38 -1.59
CA TYR A 891 -0.20 -19.42 -1.97
C TYR A 891 0.69 -19.16 -0.76
N VAL A 892 1.66 -20.04 -0.54
CA VAL A 892 2.74 -19.82 0.42
C VAL A 892 3.90 -19.17 -0.31
N GLN A 893 4.26 -17.97 0.13
CA GLN A 893 5.49 -17.31 -0.26
C GLN A 893 6.64 -17.99 0.50
N GLU A 894 7.62 -18.49 -0.23
CA GLU A 894 8.74 -19.25 0.33
C GLU A 894 9.65 -18.36 1.18
N ASP A 895 10.32 -18.95 2.16
CA ASP A 895 11.35 -18.27 2.93
C ASP A 895 12.55 -17.90 2.06
N TYR A 896 13.20 -16.79 2.39
CA TYR A 896 14.34 -16.31 1.63
C TYR A 896 15.45 -15.70 2.50
N THR A 897 16.65 -15.64 1.93
CA THR A 897 17.83 -15.04 2.59
C THR A 897 18.59 -14.16 1.65
N ILE A 898 18.74 -12.89 2.00
CA ILE A 898 19.50 -11.90 1.24
C ILE A 898 20.82 -11.61 1.96
N LEU A 899 21.91 -11.60 1.22
CA LEU A 899 23.25 -11.23 1.69
C LEU A 899 23.72 -9.96 0.99
N ASN A 900 24.15 -8.96 1.78
CA ASN A 900 24.74 -7.73 1.29
C ASN A 900 26.15 -7.56 1.82
N ALA A 901 27.06 -6.97 1.04
CA ALA A 901 28.42 -6.69 1.49
C ALA A 901 29.01 -5.46 0.79
N ALA A 902 29.88 -4.77 1.48
CA ALA A 902 30.62 -3.66 0.89
C ALA A 902 32.03 -3.50 1.49
N VAL A 903 32.88 -2.83 0.73
CA VAL A 903 34.20 -2.38 1.17
C VAL A 903 34.40 -0.93 0.77
N GLY A 904 34.76 -0.09 1.73
CA GLY A 904 34.88 1.35 1.51
C GLY A 904 36.21 1.90 1.99
N LEU A 905 36.48 3.08 1.48
CA LEU A 905 37.63 3.90 1.83
C LEU A 905 37.15 5.32 2.07
N GLN A 906 37.46 5.89 3.23
CA GLN A 906 37.17 7.27 3.56
C GLN A 906 38.48 8.04 3.79
N LYS A 907 38.62 9.14 3.10
CA LYS A 907 39.81 10.01 3.22
C LYS A 907 39.42 11.47 3.20
N GLU A 908 39.68 12.17 4.29
CA GLU A 908 39.25 13.55 4.47
C GLU A 908 37.71 13.60 4.24
N ASN A 909 37.29 14.41 3.30
CA ASN A 909 35.90 14.65 2.91
C ASN A 909 35.39 13.68 1.83
N TRP A 910 36.20 12.73 1.36
CA TRP A 910 35.83 11.84 0.26
C TRP A 910 35.63 10.41 0.75
N GLY A 911 34.50 9.83 0.32
CA GLY A 911 34.20 8.41 0.45
C GLY A 911 34.18 7.71 -0.90
N VAL A 912 34.65 6.47 -0.95
CA VAL A 912 34.49 5.56 -2.10
C VAL A 912 34.14 4.19 -1.56
N GLU A 913 33.05 3.64 -2.00
CA GLU A 913 32.59 2.30 -1.61
C GLU A 913 32.35 1.44 -2.85
N LEU A 914 32.73 0.17 -2.77
CA LEU A 914 32.30 -0.89 -3.67
C LEU A 914 31.34 -1.79 -2.91
N PHE A 915 30.15 -2.00 -3.44
CA PHE A 915 29.12 -2.78 -2.80
C PHE A 915 28.56 -3.89 -3.69
N VAL A 916 27.98 -4.88 -3.05
CA VAL A 916 27.15 -5.89 -3.68
C VAL A 916 25.89 -6.10 -2.84
N ASN A 917 24.75 -5.88 -3.43
CA ASN A 917 23.44 -6.19 -2.85
C ASN A 917 22.95 -7.52 -3.43
N ASN A 918 22.25 -8.30 -2.61
CA ASN A 918 21.74 -9.62 -2.97
C ASN A 918 22.85 -10.53 -3.54
N LEU A 919 23.93 -10.73 -2.80
CA LEU A 919 25.10 -11.51 -3.22
C LEU A 919 24.74 -12.96 -3.63
N THR A 920 23.74 -13.54 -2.98
CA THR A 920 23.20 -14.88 -3.25
C THR A 920 22.40 -14.94 -4.54
N ASP A 921 21.97 -13.80 -5.06
CA ASP A 921 21.12 -13.68 -6.25
C ASP A 921 19.74 -14.32 -6.04
N GLU A 922 19.17 -14.06 -4.87
CA GLU A 922 17.87 -14.56 -4.44
C GLU A 922 16.73 -13.87 -5.20
N ARG A 923 15.65 -14.60 -5.46
CA ARG A 923 14.39 -14.13 -6.04
C ARG A 923 13.28 -14.33 -5.02
N ALA A 924 13.21 -13.43 -4.08
CA ALA A 924 12.19 -13.47 -3.04
C ALA A 924 10.78 -13.29 -3.62
N GLN A 925 9.84 -14.06 -3.12
CA GLN A 925 8.42 -13.90 -3.46
C GLN A 925 7.81 -12.89 -2.47
N LEU A 926 7.82 -11.60 -2.82
CA LEU A 926 7.37 -10.53 -1.94
C LEU A 926 5.85 -10.39 -1.92
N ASN A 927 5.21 -10.62 -3.07
CA ASN A 927 3.76 -10.65 -3.20
C ASN A 927 3.37 -11.57 -4.35
N VAL A 928 2.21 -12.22 -4.22
CA VAL A 928 1.62 -13.02 -5.29
C VAL A 928 0.24 -12.48 -5.62
N ASN A 929 0.11 -11.95 -6.83
CA ASN A 929 -1.16 -11.47 -7.34
C ASN A 929 -1.92 -12.60 -8.03
N ALA A 930 -2.98 -13.08 -7.41
CA ALA A 930 -3.88 -14.06 -7.99
C ALA A 930 -5.20 -13.43 -8.52
N ALA A 931 -5.41 -12.13 -8.28
CA ALA A 931 -6.66 -11.47 -8.61
C ALA A 931 -6.84 -11.20 -10.11
N ASP A 932 -5.76 -11.12 -10.88
CA ASP A 932 -5.79 -10.81 -12.31
C ASP A 932 -5.89 -12.08 -13.19
N TYR A 933 -6.15 -13.24 -12.59
CA TYR A 933 -6.26 -14.55 -13.26
C TYR A 933 -5.00 -15.01 -14.04
N THR A 934 -3.96 -14.21 -14.01
CA THR A 934 -2.63 -14.57 -14.46
C THR A 934 -1.72 -14.49 -13.24
N PRO A 935 -1.10 -15.59 -12.82
CA PRO A 935 -0.20 -15.55 -11.67
C PRO A 935 0.93 -14.57 -11.95
N SER A 936 1.12 -13.63 -11.05
CA SER A 936 2.27 -12.75 -11.08
C SER A 936 2.89 -12.65 -9.68
N VAL A 937 4.20 -12.63 -9.65
CA VAL A 937 4.99 -12.63 -8.43
C VAL A 937 5.86 -11.39 -8.40
N THR A 938 5.63 -10.52 -7.42
CA THR A 938 6.53 -9.39 -7.14
C THR A 938 7.80 -9.93 -6.51
N THR A 939 8.95 -9.51 -7.01
CA THR A 939 10.27 -9.96 -6.53
C THR A 939 11.20 -8.80 -6.26
N ASN A 940 12.22 -9.06 -5.44
CA ASN A 940 13.29 -8.11 -5.18
C ASN A 940 14.25 -8.01 -6.38
N ARG A 941 15.00 -6.91 -6.41
CA ARG A 941 16.06 -6.72 -7.43
C ARG A 941 17.10 -7.83 -7.37
N PRO A 942 17.52 -8.41 -8.52
CA PRO A 942 18.60 -9.37 -8.62
C PRO A 942 19.95 -8.85 -8.06
N ARG A 943 20.94 -9.73 -7.98
CA ARG A 943 22.27 -9.35 -7.52
C ARG A 943 22.81 -8.14 -8.26
N THR A 944 23.15 -7.09 -7.50
CA THR A 944 23.59 -5.80 -8.01
C THR A 944 24.97 -5.47 -7.47
N PHE A 945 25.89 -5.10 -8.36
CA PHE A 945 27.22 -4.59 -8.03
C PHE A 945 27.29 -3.11 -8.30
N GLY A 946 27.89 -2.36 -7.38
CA GLY A 946 27.96 -0.91 -7.58
C GLY A 946 29.18 -0.26 -6.96
N VAL A 947 29.34 1.00 -7.32
CA VAL A 947 30.29 1.94 -6.74
C VAL A 947 29.53 3.18 -6.26
N ARG A 948 29.84 3.60 -5.05
CA ARG A 948 29.35 4.84 -4.44
C ARG A 948 30.52 5.79 -4.22
N VAL A 949 30.35 7.06 -4.51
CA VAL A 949 31.32 8.13 -4.27
C VAL A 949 30.61 9.25 -3.53
N SER A 950 31.07 9.56 -2.33
CA SER A 950 30.53 10.63 -1.50
C SER A 950 31.54 11.74 -1.25
N TYR A 951 31.03 12.91 -0.97
CA TYR A 951 31.81 14.07 -0.51
C TYR A 951 31.01 14.86 0.51
N ASP A 952 31.58 15.07 1.69
CA ASP A 952 31.01 15.87 2.77
C ASP A 952 32.00 17.00 3.11
N TYR A 953 31.51 18.25 3.16
CA TYR A 953 32.33 19.46 3.31
C TYR A 953 32.54 19.80 4.79
#